data_85f0b89dde0342976fba6c9541a3ea2d
#
_entry.id   85f0b89dde0342976fba6c9541a3ea2d
#
_cell.length_a   1.000
_cell.length_b   1.000
_cell.length_c   1.000
_cell.angle_alpha   90.00
_cell.angle_beta   90.00
_cell.angle_gamma   90.00
#
_symmetry.space_group_name_H-M   'P 1'
#
loop_
_entity.id
_entity.type
_entity.pdbx_description
1 polymer ?
#
loop_
_entity_poly.entity_id
_entity_poly.type
_entity_poly.pdbx_seq_one_letter_code
_entity_poly.pdbx_strand_id
1 'polypeptide(L)'
;MFGERMVIANATGCSSIWGGSFPSVPYTTNHKGLGPAWGNSLFEDNAEYGYGMVMSIATRREYLKRLVDSVVTSQELADLCDPIVLSHLKNWQVGWTNDLVCQKAFEGLKDTLDAEASKHPTFDEIAKNKDMLPKICIWLIGGDGWAFDIGYGGLDHIMAQGVDVNVLVLDTEVYSNTGGQVSKATMAGAVHKFATGGRTRNKKDLGMLMMEYGDVYVASISSSANMAQTVRAVVEAERFNGSSLILAYSPCIEHQYIKPFSQQIEHTKLAVDSGYWPLYRFNPSLADVGELPLQLDSKKLKADIKTMLNKENRFSILRRTKPEMADKCLEQLEKWAVERFQRLKFRSEYGDYGQLINSQGQDEDAVFILYGSETGNAEELAGRACRTLKNRGLTAKVKSFYEVGVEDVAAMRNVVIFCSTAGQGEFPGNTKDFWDGLRQANAEEKPFENVNVATFGLGDSCYVYFNVAAKNLHKRFVELGATEVMSVGLGDDCDDDKFETAFADWFPEYLLAVKAPEEQNVSETPDVPVYHIVDRPAGEVKPCLHMGARHIKLVENRRMTPADYDVEVRHLEFDLSGSDMKYALGDSLALWPQNDPIEVDKFCMHYGYNPDRWVQIRPVGSESNAKYDVLFENDITVRQLFVECLDFAGKPTRGFYDGLWKHCKNPNEKESAKKLMTTDEGKLQVQGWLKSSLTFFDVMKIYPSIMPSLEEMIDLLPLVRCRYYSIASCQKFVGVDKLQLCVGIVDWMNPQGSLRTGEATGTIRRFAQIGESLAHTVCGAIKATAFNLPPTDLHPILVAGMGTGLAPFRAFIQHRAWLKRSGKPVGPMTVYFGCRYAAKDFLYADEMNAYLKEGVLTELKCAFSRDTEKKHYIQHEIYNDPDTFFKRFITEEGYFYLCGSAKQVPMDIRRAVTTVLSMNGGLSFEEADERLTQLILQGRYNVEAW
;
A
#
# COMPACT_ATOMS: atom_id res chain seq x y z
N MET A 1 3.34 7.34 26.26
CA MET A 1 3.31 8.37 25.22
C MET A 1 3.36 9.76 25.82
N PHE A 2 2.51 10.10 26.76
CA PHE A 2 2.33 11.48 27.24
C PHE A 2 3.12 11.81 28.52
N GLY A 3 3.58 10.82 29.22
CA GLY A 3 4.51 10.95 30.34
C GLY A 3 4.00 11.85 31.47
N GLU A 4 4.86 12.79 31.87
CA GLU A 4 4.61 13.75 32.93
C GLU A 4 3.54 14.81 32.64
N ARG A 5 3.13 14.93 31.38
CA ARG A 5 2.06 15.85 30.95
C ARG A 5 0.66 15.26 31.13
N MET A 6 0.56 13.99 31.47
CA MET A 6 -0.71 13.28 31.58
C MET A 6 -1.32 13.43 32.96
N VAL A 7 -2.58 13.86 33.00
CA VAL A 7 -3.43 13.90 34.18
C VAL A 7 -4.59 12.93 33.97
N ILE A 8 -4.80 12.02 34.94
CA ILE A 8 -5.80 10.95 34.83
C ILE A 8 -6.83 11.12 35.94
N ALA A 9 -8.10 11.25 35.52
CA ALA A 9 -9.27 11.09 36.38
C ALA A 9 -9.83 9.68 36.18
N ASN A 10 -9.81 8.84 37.19
CA ASN A 10 -10.21 7.45 37.10
C ASN A 10 -11.51 7.19 37.84
N ALA A 11 -12.47 6.55 37.20
CA ALA A 11 -13.70 6.08 37.88
C ALA A 11 -13.40 4.87 38.76
N THR A 12 -13.93 4.87 40.00
CA THR A 12 -13.83 3.73 40.89
C THR A 12 -14.38 2.46 40.21
N GLY A 13 -13.57 1.40 40.16
CA GLY A 13 -13.91 0.15 39.52
C GLY A 13 -12.66 -0.73 39.33
N CYS A 14 -12.67 -1.66 38.35
CA CYS A 14 -11.51 -2.47 38.02
C CYS A 14 -10.29 -1.64 37.63
N SER A 15 -10.48 -0.53 36.94
CA SER A 15 -9.38 0.38 36.55
C SER A 15 -8.69 1.03 37.75
N SER A 16 -9.41 1.33 38.84
CA SER A 16 -8.82 1.83 40.06
C SER A 16 -8.09 0.75 40.88
N ILE A 17 -8.58 -0.50 40.81
CA ILE A 17 -7.95 -1.63 41.51
C ILE A 17 -6.58 -1.92 40.89
N TRP A 18 -6.47 -2.15 39.59
CA TRP A 18 -5.17 -2.40 38.98
C TRP A 18 -4.29 -1.14 38.91
N GLY A 19 -4.90 0.04 38.82
CA GLY A 19 -4.21 1.34 38.89
C GLY A 19 -3.55 1.63 40.25
N GLY A 20 -4.14 1.14 41.35
CA GLY A 20 -3.65 1.32 42.71
C GLY A 20 -2.96 0.10 43.35
N SER A 21 -2.84 -1.03 42.65
CA SER A 21 -2.32 -2.27 43.21
C SER A 21 -0.80 -2.38 43.10
N PHE A 22 -0.08 -2.29 44.21
CA PHE A 22 1.37 -2.48 44.24
C PHE A 22 1.74 -3.97 44.31
N PRO A 23 2.79 -4.43 43.58
CA PRO A 23 3.69 -3.67 42.70
C PRO A 23 3.22 -3.55 41.23
N SER A 24 2.00 -3.97 40.93
CA SER A 24 1.47 -4.13 39.54
C SER A 24 0.89 -2.84 38.96
N VAL A 25 1.18 -1.69 39.55
CA VAL A 25 0.67 -0.39 39.07
C VAL A 25 1.14 -0.14 37.62
N PRO A 26 0.24 0.10 36.65
CA PRO A 26 0.62 0.37 35.27
C PRO A 26 1.25 1.75 35.07
N TYR A 27 0.99 2.67 35.98
CA TYR A 27 1.57 4.02 35.98
C TYR A 27 2.92 4.00 36.65
N THR A 28 3.94 4.53 35.95
CA THR A 28 5.31 4.53 36.45
C THR A 28 5.99 5.85 36.11
N THR A 29 7.14 6.05 36.71
CA THR A 29 7.99 7.22 36.41
C THR A 29 9.08 6.86 35.40
N ASN A 30 9.52 7.87 34.65
CA ASN A 30 10.65 7.78 33.74
C ASN A 30 11.97 7.85 34.53
N HIS A 31 13.12 7.82 33.84
CA HIS A 31 14.45 7.92 34.46
C HIS A 31 14.72 9.22 35.23
N LYS A 32 13.87 10.25 35.05
CA LYS A 32 13.91 11.52 35.78
C LYS A 32 13.00 11.54 37.03
N GLY A 33 12.32 10.42 37.30
CA GLY A 33 11.36 10.35 38.42
C GLY A 33 10.00 10.99 38.11
N LEU A 34 9.71 11.32 36.83
CA LEU A 34 8.49 12.00 36.41
C LEU A 34 7.54 11.02 35.75
N GLY A 35 6.25 11.13 36.01
CA GLY A 35 5.19 10.29 35.50
C GLY A 35 3.84 10.98 35.51
N PRO A 36 2.74 10.29 35.10
CA PRO A 36 1.40 10.87 35.08
C PRO A 36 0.90 11.20 36.50
N ALA A 37 0.15 12.29 36.64
CA ALA A 37 -0.67 12.54 37.81
C ALA A 37 -1.95 11.67 37.69
N TRP A 38 -2.30 10.95 38.78
CA TRP A 38 -3.44 10.06 38.82
C TRP A 38 -4.30 10.32 40.02
N GLY A 39 -5.60 10.48 39.80
CA GLY A 39 -6.61 10.66 40.84
C GLY A 39 -7.82 9.75 40.59
N ASN A 40 -8.39 9.24 41.69
CA ASN A 40 -9.59 8.42 41.64
C ASN A 40 -10.80 9.17 42.14
N SER A 41 -11.89 9.14 41.38
CA SER A 41 -13.18 9.72 41.76
C SER A 41 -14.09 8.67 42.43
N LEU A 42 -15.30 9.09 42.84
CA LEU A 42 -16.40 8.17 43.07
C LEU A 42 -16.83 7.51 41.75
N PHE A 43 -17.60 6.42 41.85
CA PHE A 43 -17.96 5.61 40.67
C PHE A 43 -18.82 6.39 39.64
N GLU A 44 -19.76 7.19 40.15
CA GLU A 44 -20.73 7.93 39.35
C GLU A 44 -20.25 9.27 38.83
N ASP A 45 -19.33 9.95 39.52
CA ASP A 45 -18.98 11.36 39.31
C ASP A 45 -17.65 11.60 38.58
N ASN A 46 -17.08 10.60 37.97
CA ASN A 46 -15.77 10.72 37.31
C ASN A 46 -15.78 11.74 36.14
N ALA A 47 -16.90 11.86 35.47
CA ALA A 47 -17.03 12.83 34.39
C ALA A 47 -16.95 14.26 34.94
N GLU A 48 -17.69 14.56 35.98
CA GLU A 48 -17.71 15.87 36.65
C GLU A 48 -16.35 16.18 37.30
N TYR A 49 -15.72 15.20 37.93
CA TYR A 49 -14.37 15.33 38.50
C TYR A 49 -13.33 15.67 37.45
N GLY A 50 -13.34 14.91 36.32
CA GLY A 50 -12.45 15.17 35.18
C GLY A 50 -12.74 16.50 34.50
N TYR A 51 -14.01 16.89 34.35
CA TYR A 51 -14.39 18.18 33.82
C TYR A 51 -13.88 19.35 34.68
N GLY A 52 -13.94 19.22 36.00
CA GLY A 52 -13.34 20.19 36.93
C GLY A 52 -11.83 20.36 36.72
N MET A 53 -11.11 19.25 36.48
CA MET A 53 -9.67 19.30 36.14
C MET A 53 -9.43 20.02 34.79
N VAL A 54 -10.21 19.70 33.75
CA VAL A 54 -10.15 20.37 32.45
C VAL A 54 -10.33 21.88 32.60
N MET A 55 -11.39 22.30 33.27
CA MET A 55 -11.72 23.72 33.45
C MET A 55 -10.62 24.45 34.25
N SER A 56 -10.08 23.81 35.28
CA SER A 56 -8.99 24.40 36.09
C SER A 56 -7.72 24.63 35.23
N ILE A 57 -7.31 23.62 34.47
CA ILE A 57 -6.12 23.69 33.62
C ILE A 57 -6.33 24.67 32.45
N ALA A 58 -7.49 24.64 31.79
CA ALA A 58 -7.82 25.58 30.72
C ALA A 58 -7.75 27.04 31.22
N THR A 59 -8.37 27.35 32.36
CA THR A 59 -8.36 28.69 32.95
C THR A 59 -6.95 29.18 33.25
N ARG A 60 -6.07 28.32 33.82
CA ARG A 60 -4.67 28.66 34.08
C ARG A 60 -3.88 28.87 32.78
N ARG A 61 -4.11 28.03 31.76
CA ARG A 61 -3.45 28.19 30.46
C ARG A 61 -3.88 29.45 29.74
N GLU A 62 -5.15 29.79 29.77
CA GLU A 62 -5.67 31.05 29.20
C GLU A 62 -5.14 32.28 29.93
N TYR A 63 -4.99 32.19 31.26
CA TYR A 63 -4.34 33.25 32.04
C TYR A 63 -2.88 33.45 31.61
N LEU A 64 -2.11 32.34 31.50
CA LEU A 64 -0.75 32.37 31.01
C LEU A 64 -0.65 32.95 29.59
N LYS A 65 -1.58 32.56 28.71
CA LYS A 65 -1.63 33.07 27.34
C LYS A 65 -1.81 34.61 27.32
N ARG A 66 -2.71 35.14 28.12
CA ARG A 66 -2.90 36.62 28.24
C ARG A 66 -1.63 37.33 28.73
N LEU A 67 -0.90 36.72 29.66
CA LEU A 67 0.37 37.26 30.11
C LEU A 67 1.42 37.28 29.00
N VAL A 68 1.56 36.17 28.29
CA VAL A 68 2.49 36.04 27.14
C VAL A 68 2.08 37.01 26.01
N ASP A 69 0.78 37.13 25.71
CA ASP A 69 0.26 38.08 24.71
C ASP A 69 0.67 39.52 25.10
N SER A 70 0.58 39.89 26.38
CA SER A 70 0.97 41.23 26.86
C SER A 70 2.47 41.50 26.69
N VAL A 71 3.32 40.49 26.90
CA VAL A 71 4.76 40.61 26.63
C VAL A 71 5.10 40.76 25.17
N VAL A 72 4.45 39.95 24.31
CA VAL A 72 4.76 39.94 22.87
C VAL A 72 4.22 41.18 22.14
N THR A 73 3.13 41.77 22.63
CA THR A 73 2.49 42.93 21.99
C THR A 73 2.98 44.30 22.54
N SER A 74 3.51 44.35 23.76
CA SER A 74 4.06 45.55 24.36
C SER A 74 5.54 45.73 23.99
N GLN A 75 5.87 46.81 23.28
CA GLN A 75 7.27 47.13 22.93
C GLN A 75 8.15 47.25 24.18
N GLU A 76 7.63 47.89 25.25
CA GLU A 76 8.36 48.10 26.53
C GLU A 76 8.72 46.74 27.19
N LEU A 77 7.75 45.82 27.26
CA LEU A 77 8.01 44.49 27.85
C LEU A 77 8.90 43.63 26.94
N ALA A 78 8.72 43.73 25.63
CA ALA A 78 9.57 43.00 24.68
C ALA A 78 11.03 43.45 24.73
N ASP A 79 11.30 44.78 24.91
CA ASP A 79 12.65 45.31 25.00
C ASP A 79 13.34 44.98 26.37
N LEU A 80 12.56 44.73 27.42
CA LEU A 80 13.04 44.26 28.72
C LEU A 80 13.38 42.77 28.74
N CYS A 81 12.73 41.99 27.88
CA CYS A 81 12.87 40.54 27.80
C CYS A 81 14.16 40.12 27.11
N ASP A 82 14.82 39.07 27.59
CA ASP A 82 15.92 38.46 26.82
C ASP A 82 15.43 38.05 25.43
N PRO A 83 16.15 38.38 24.33
CA PRO A 83 15.71 38.03 22.96
C PRO A 83 15.46 36.57 22.73
N ILE A 84 16.16 35.65 23.38
CA ILE A 84 15.97 34.21 23.25
C ILE A 84 14.69 33.81 23.95
N VAL A 85 14.46 34.29 25.15
CA VAL A 85 13.21 34.08 25.92
C VAL A 85 12.02 34.64 25.14
N LEU A 86 12.13 35.84 24.61
CA LEU A 86 11.09 36.47 23.80
C LEU A 86 10.76 35.65 22.54
N SER A 87 11.77 35.10 21.89
CA SER A 87 11.58 34.21 20.73
C SER A 87 10.79 32.95 21.10
N HIS A 88 11.11 32.31 22.22
CA HIS A 88 10.37 31.14 22.70
C HIS A 88 8.94 31.49 23.11
N LEU A 89 8.70 32.64 23.74
CA LEU A 89 7.35 33.11 24.10
C LEU A 89 6.51 33.38 22.84
N LYS A 90 7.08 34.01 21.80
CA LYS A 90 6.41 34.21 20.50
C LYS A 90 6.05 32.91 19.86
N ASN A 91 6.97 31.95 19.82
CA ASN A 91 6.69 30.63 19.27
C ASN A 91 5.57 29.90 20.02
N TRP A 92 5.62 29.96 21.37
CA TRP A 92 4.58 29.39 22.20
C TRP A 92 3.21 30.08 21.96
N GLN A 93 3.18 31.39 21.85
CA GLN A 93 1.95 32.17 21.59
C GLN A 93 1.23 31.70 20.33
N VAL A 94 1.98 31.52 19.24
CA VAL A 94 1.40 31.05 17.95
C VAL A 94 0.94 29.59 18.02
N GLY A 95 1.66 28.76 18.72
CA GLY A 95 1.41 27.31 18.75
C GLY A 95 0.95 26.77 20.11
N TRP A 96 0.30 27.59 20.97
CA TRP A 96 -0.05 27.22 22.35
C TRP A 96 -1.04 26.04 22.50
N THR A 97 -1.73 25.65 21.40
CA THR A 97 -2.57 24.46 21.35
C THR A 97 -1.83 23.23 20.79
N ASN A 98 -0.65 23.42 20.23
CA ASN A 98 0.16 22.34 19.65
C ASN A 98 1.16 21.81 20.69
N ASP A 99 1.09 20.53 21.01
CA ASP A 99 1.90 19.89 22.05
C ASP A 99 3.40 19.97 21.78
N LEU A 100 3.84 19.76 20.53
CA LEU A 100 5.26 19.81 20.16
C LEU A 100 5.84 21.22 20.26
N VAL A 101 5.06 22.23 19.87
CA VAL A 101 5.46 23.63 19.98
C VAL A 101 5.56 24.04 21.44
N CYS A 102 4.55 23.67 22.23
CA CYS A 102 4.54 23.91 23.68
C CYS A 102 5.74 23.26 24.38
N GLN A 103 6.06 22.00 24.04
CA GLN A 103 7.17 21.28 24.62
C GLN A 103 8.52 21.91 24.26
N LYS A 104 8.75 22.27 23.00
CA LYS A 104 9.97 22.97 22.57
C LYS A 104 10.14 24.31 23.25
N ALA A 105 9.07 25.08 23.35
CA ALA A 105 9.12 26.37 24.06
C ALA A 105 9.41 26.16 25.53
N PHE A 106 8.77 25.20 26.19
CA PHE A 106 9.04 24.89 27.62
C PHE A 106 10.49 24.47 27.85
N GLU A 107 11.07 23.60 27.01
CA GLU A 107 12.48 23.21 27.12
C GLU A 107 13.45 24.40 27.02
N GLY A 108 13.11 25.40 26.20
CA GLY A 108 13.90 26.64 26.09
C GLY A 108 13.67 27.65 27.22
N LEU A 109 12.51 27.58 27.89
CA LEU A 109 12.07 28.57 28.89
C LEU A 109 12.24 28.11 30.34
N LYS A 110 12.19 26.81 30.63
CA LYS A 110 12.10 26.24 31.99
C LYS A 110 13.21 26.73 32.94
N ASP A 111 14.43 26.96 32.44
CA ASP A 111 15.61 27.35 33.22
C ASP A 111 15.89 28.84 33.12
N THR A 112 15.30 29.58 32.18
CA THR A 112 15.60 31.00 31.93
C THR A 112 14.52 31.93 32.46
N LEU A 113 13.27 31.48 32.60
CA LEU A 113 12.15 32.32 33.08
C LEU A 113 12.33 32.84 34.49
N ASP A 114 12.95 32.06 35.36
CA ASP A 114 13.19 32.48 36.75
C ASP A 114 14.16 33.67 36.82
N ALA A 115 15.08 33.80 35.87
CA ALA A 115 15.97 34.95 35.76
C ALA A 115 15.23 36.20 35.25
N GLU A 116 14.24 36.01 34.37
CA GLU A 116 13.41 37.12 33.87
C GLU A 116 12.44 37.66 34.94
N ALA A 117 12.00 36.83 35.89
CA ALA A 117 11.01 37.14 36.91
C ALA A 117 11.27 38.44 37.67
N SER A 118 12.54 38.75 37.95
CA SER A 118 12.94 39.93 38.68
C SER A 118 12.83 41.24 37.89
N LYS A 119 12.69 41.18 36.56
CA LYS A 119 12.69 42.36 35.69
C LYS A 119 11.34 43.08 35.64
N HIS A 120 10.22 42.32 35.76
CA HIS A 120 8.87 42.89 35.71
C HIS A 120 7.84 41.92 36.34
N PRO A 121 6.79 42.42 37.02
CA PRO A 121 5.74 41.58 37.62
C PRO A 121 5.08 40.59 36.63
N THR A 122 4.91 40.95 35.36
CA THR A 122 4.39 40.07 34.34
C THR A 122 5.26 38.85 34.09
N PHE A 123 6.59 39.02 34.06
CA PHE A 123 7.55 37.91 33.95
C PHE A 123 7.55 37.01 35.18
N ASP A 124 7.39 37.57 36.36
CA ASP A 124 7.23 36.83 37.62
C ASP A 124 5.98 35.97 37.61
N GLU A 125 4.86 36.51 37.14
CA GLU A 125 3.61 35.73 36.95
C GLU A 125 3.72 34.64 35.86
N ILE A 126 4.44 34.90 34.76
CA ILE A 126 4.75 33.85 33.75
C ILE A 126 5.60 32.75 34.38
N ALA A 127 6.64 33.11 35.11
CA ALA A 127 7.52 32.16 35.78
C ALA A 127 6.81 31.27 36.81
N LYS A 128 5.86 31.87 37.61
CA LYS A 128 5.00 31.11 38.55
C LYS A 128 4.06 30.11 37.86
N ASN A 129 3.70 30.36 36.63
CA ASN A 129 2.79 29.49 35.84
C ASN A 129 3.53 28.73 34.75
N LYS A 130 4.85 28.60 34.80
CA LYS A 130 5.65 27.90 33.79
C LYS A 130 5.29 26.41 33.65
N ASP A 131 4.67 25.80 34.67
CA ASP A 131 4.11 24.44 34.63
C ASP A 131 2.95 24.29 33.62
N MET A 132 2.34 25.41 33.19
CA MET A 132 1.28 25.46 32.19
C MET A 132 1.79 25.72 30.77
N LEU A 133 3.10 25.93 30.57
CA LEU A 133 3.66 26.04 29.19
C LEU A 133 3.51 24.77 28.37
N PRO A 134 3.80 23.54 28.88
CA PRO A 134 3.45 22.32 28.19
C PRO A 134 1.96 22.16 28.00
N LYS A 135 1.51 21.56 26.90
CA LYS A 135 0.11 21.17 26.76
C LYS A 135 -0.14 19.97 27.71
N ILE A 136 -1.01 20.18 28.70
CA ILE A 136 -1.43 19.12 29.61
C ILE A 136 -2.48 18.25 28.93
N CYS A 137 -2.30 16.94 29.06
CA CYS A 137 -3.10 15.90 28.44
C CYS A 137 -4.01 15.29 29.49
N ILE A 138 -5.32 15.48 29.38
CA ILE A 138 -6.29 15.04 30.40
C ILE A 138 -7.04 13.81 29.90
N TRP A 139 -7.02 12.74 30.72
CA TRP A 139 -7.68 11.48 30.41
C TRP A 139 -8.64 11.09 31.53
N LEU A 140 -9.90 10.84 31.15
CA LEU A 140 -10.89 10.22 32.01
C LEU A 140 -10.94 8.74 31.68
N ILE A 141 -10.69 7.89 32.66
CA ILE A 141 -10.64 6.44 32.49
C ILE A 141 -11.69 5.77 33.37
N GLY A 142 -12.48 4.87 32.80
CA GLY A 142 -13.48 4.11 33.56
C GLY A 142 -14.00 2.91 32.81
N GLY A 143 -14.77 2.07 33.52
CA GLY A 143 -15.40 0.88 32.96
C GLY A 143 -16.75 1.15 32.29
N ASP A 144 -17.30 0.12 31.67
CA ASP A 144 -18.62 0.18 31.02
C ASP A 144 -19.77 0.50 31.99
N GLY A 145 -19.72 0.03 33.22
CA GLY A 145 -20.73 0.36 34.23
C GLY A 145 -20.82 1.86 34.53
N TRP A 146 -19.69 2.56 34.54
CA TRP A 146 -19.65 4.02 34.59
C TRP A 146 -20.20 4.64 33.30
N ALA A 147 -19.59 4.34 32.17
CA ALA A 147 -19.83 5.06 30.92
C ALA A 147 -21.19 4.75 30.29
N PHE A 148 -21.73 3.54 30.45
CA PHE A 148 -23.00 3.14 29.82
C PHE A 148 -24.22 3.31 30.74
N ASP A 149 -23.99 3.36 32.06
CA ASP A 149 -25.05 3.33 33.05
C ASP A 149 -25.02 4.57 33.99
N ILE A 150 -24.31 4.48 35.12
CA ILE A 150 -24.49 5.41 36.22
C ILE A 150 -23.86 6.79 35.97
N GLY A 151 -22.70 6.86 35.32
CA GLY A 151 -22.02 8.11 34.97
C GLY A 151 -22.32 8.61 33.55
N TYR A 152 -23.26 7.99 32.82
CA TYR A 152 -23.58 8.35 31.43
C TYR A 152 -24.02 9.81 31.29
N GLY A 153 -24.82 10.34 32.20
CA GLY A 153 -25.31 11.72 32.13
C GLY A 153 -24.18 12.75 32.20
N GLY A 154 -23.20 12.54 33.11
CA GLY A 154 -22.02 13.39 33.18
C GLY A 154 -21.11 13.25 31.96
N LEU A 155 -20.93 12.00 31.46
CA LEU A 155 -20.18 11.75 30.23
C LEU A 155 -20.82 12.45 29.01
N ASP A 156 -22.11 12.31 28.85
CA ASP A 156 -22.90 12.98 27.81
C ASP A 156 -22.74 14.51 27.86
N HIS A 157 -22.80 15.07 29.07
CA HIS A 157 -22.62 16.52 29.30
C HIS A 157 -21.24 16.99 28.86
N ILE A 158 -20.16 16.25 29.18
CA ILE A 158 -18.78 16.62 28.79
C ILE A 158 -18.64 16.61 27.26
N MET A 159 -19.17 15.59 26.59
CA MET A 159 -19.14 15.52 25.12
C MET A 159 -19.83 16.72 24.49
N ALA A 160 -20.97 17.12 25.05
CA ALA A 160 -21.73 18.31 24.63
C ALA A 160 -21.02 19.64 24.87
N GLN A 161 -20.00 19.71 25.75
CA GLN A 161 -19.24 20.93 26.00
C GLN A 161 -18.09 21.18 25.00
N GLY A 162 -17.67 20.17 24.24
CA GLY A 162 -16.58 20.28 23.26
C GLY A 162 -15.21 20.64 23.84
N VAL A 163 -14.98 20.37 25.13
CA VAL A 163 -13.72 20.67 25.82
C VAL A 163 -12.61 19.70 25.42
N ASP A 164 -11.37 20.15 25.43
CA ASP A 164 -10.18 19.31 25.11
C ASP A 164 -9.93 18.26 26.20
N VAL A 165 -10.56 17.10 26.03
CA VAL A 165 -10.48 15.99 26.98
C VAL A 165 -10.55 14.65 26.28
N ASN A 166 -9.79 13.68 26.78
CA ASN A 166 -9.80 12.32 26.26
C ASN A 166 -10.50 11.39 27.25
N VAL A 167 -11.45 10.61 26.78
CA VAL A 167 -12.17 9.60 27.55
C VAL A 167 -11.81 8.21 27.05
N LEU A 168 -11.34 7.34 27.95
CA LEU A 168 -11.08 5.94 27.67
C LEU A 168 -12.04 5.05 28.46
N VAL A 169 -12.91 4.34 27.77
CA VAL A 169 -13.82 3.36 28.36
C VAL A 169 -13.26 1.96 28.19
N LEU A 170 -12.97 1.31 29.30
CA LEU A 170 -12.56 -0.10 29.36
C LEU A 170 -13.82 -0.97 29.39
N ASP A 171 -14.27 -1.40 28.20
CA ASP A 171 -15.54 -2.12 28.05
C ASP A 171 -15.37 -3.60 28.36
N THR A 172 -15.69 -3.99 29.57
CA THR A 172 -15.71 -5.38 30.03
C THR A 172 -17.09 -6.03 29.89
N GLU A 173 -18.09 -5.29 29.40
CA GLU A 173 -19.47 -5.74 29.16
C GLU A 173 -20.22 -6.19 30.42
N VAL A 174 -19.70 -5.86 31.61
CA VAL A 174 -20.23 -6.33 32.90
C VAL A 174 -19.67 -5.51 34.06
N TYR A 175 -20.40 -5.35 35.17
CA TYR A 175 -19.86 -4.83 36.42
C TYR A 175 -18.93 -5.88 37.06
N SER A 176 -17.66 -5.87 36.64
CA SER A 176 -16.72 -6.96 36.91
C SER A 176 -16.34 -7.05 38.40
N ASN A 177 -15.89 -5.96 38.99
CA ASN A 177 -15.35 -5.95 40.36
C ASN A 177 -16.41 -6.03 41.47
N THR A 178 -17.68 -5.77 41.20
CA THR A 178 -18.78 -5.88 42.14
C THR A 178 -19.42 -7.27 42.11
N GLY A 179 -18.97 -8.14 41.24
CA GLY A 179 -19.36 -9.55 41.20
C GLY A 179 -20.17 -10.01 40.00
N GLY A 180 -20.05 -9.34 38.85
CA GLY A 180 -20.59 -9.83 37.56
C GLY A 180 -22.07 -9.51 37.34
N GLN A 181 -22.48 -8.29 37.67
CA GLN A 181 -23.85 -7.83 37.35
C GLN A 181 -23.93 -7.34 35.90
N VAL A 182 -25.11 -7.49 35.31
CA VAL A 182 -25.38 -6.99 33.94
C VAL A 182 -25.29 -5.47 33.87
N SER A 183 -24.61 -4.95 32.82
CA SER A 183 -24.59 -3.53 32.46
C SER A 183 -25.36 -3.27 31.15
N LYS A 184 -25.52 -2.02 30.74
CA LYS A 184 -26.06 -1.70 29.42
C LYS A 184 -25.10 -2.03 28.27
N ALA A 185 -23.84 -2.31 28.59
CA ALA A 185 -22.85 -2.85 27.64
C ALA A 185 -22.94 -4.38 27.43
N THR A 186 -23.65 -5.10 28.28
CA THR A 186 -23.80 -6.55 28.17
C THR A 186 -24.60 -6.94 26.93
N MET A 187 -24.13 -7.94 26.18
CA MET A 187 -24.78 -8.43 24.96
C MET A 187 -26.02 -9.28 25.23
N ALA A 188 -26.91 -9.37 24.25
CA ALA A 188 -28.06 -10.28 24.29
C ALA A 188 -27.60 -11.74 24.44
N GLY A 189 -28.32 -12.52 25.20
CA GLY A 189 -28.02 -13.93 25.47
C GLY A 189 -26.97 -14.20 26.58
N ALA A 190 -26.24 -13.17 27.02
CA ALA A 190 -25.27 -13.33 28.09
C ALA A 190 -25.96 -13.51 29.44
N VAL A 191 -25.52 -14.51 30.24
CA VAL A 191 -26.00 -14.81 31.58
C VAL A 191 -25.05 -14.19 32.60
N HIS A 192 -25.59 -13.25 33.41
CA HIS A 192 -24.90 -12.55 34.49
C HIS A 192 -25.85 -12.38 35.68
N LYS A 193 -25.34 -11.90 36.83
CA LYS A 193 -26.19 -11.49 37.93
C LYS A 193 -27.20 -10.41 37.47
N PHE A 194 -28.43 -10.52 37.97
CA PHE A 194 -29.61 -9.77 37.51
C PHE A 194 -30.12 -10.09 36.10
N ALA A 195 -29.46 -10.98 35.35
CA ALA A 195 -29.92 -11.53 34.10
C ALA A 195 -29.65 -13.05 34.00
N THR A 196 -30.06 -13.81 35.01
CA THR A 196 -29.87 -15.26 35.13
C THR A 196 -30.60 -16.07 34.06
N GLY A 197 -31.62 -15.47 33.44
CA GLY A 197 -32.36 -16.02 32.31
C GLY A 197 -31.79 -15.60 30.93
N GLY A 198 -30.62 -14.98 30.91
CA GLY A 198 -30.03 -14.35 29.74
C GLY A 198 -30.59 -12.95 29.49
N ARG A 199 -29.73 -12.03 29.09
CA ARG A 199 -30.15 -10.67 28.71
C ARG A 199 -30.92 -10.72 27.40
N THR A 200 -32.08 -10.04 27.35
CA THR A 200 -32.95 -10.02 26.16
C THR A 200 -32.77 -8.81 25.25
N ARG A 201 -31.96 -7.84 25.66
CA ARG A 201 -31.66 -6.61 24.91
C ARG A 201 -30.23 -6.59 24.42
N ASN A 202 -30.01 -6.06 23.22
CA ASN A 202 -28.67 -5.79 22.70
C ASN A 202 -27.95 -4.71 23.52
N LYS A 203 -26.64 -4.63 23.35
CA LYS A 203 -25.77 -3.61 23.90
C LYS A 203 -26.20 -2.21 23.47
N LYS A 204 -26.11 -1.23 24.37
CA LYS A 204 -26.19 0.19 24.05
C LYS A 204 -24.99 0.54 23.16
N ASP A 205 -25.22 1.10 21.98
CA ASP A 205 -24.13 1.52 21.10
C ASP A 205 -23.65 2.94 21.45
N LEU A 206 -22.78 3.00 22.46
CA LEU A 206 -22.28 4.28 22.99
C LEU A 206 -21.49 5.05 21.92
N GLY A 207 -20.72 4.33 21.08
CA GLY A 207 -19.94 4.96 20.03
C GLY A 207 -20.81 5.68 19.00
N MET A 208 -21.89 5.01 18.54
CA MET A 208 -22.83 5.63 17.61
C MET A 208 -23.53 6.85 18.23
N LEU A 209 -23.93 6.75 19.53
CA LEU A 209 -24.57 7.87 20.23
C LEU A 209 -23.66 9.11 20.29
N MET A 210 -22.35 8.90 20.53
CA MET A 210 -21.41 10.02 20.63
C MET A 210 -20.98 10.56 19.25
N MET A 211 -21.01 9.74 18.21
CA MET A 211 -20.82 10.22 16.83
C MET A 211 -21.93 11.17 16.35
N GLU A 212 -23.15 11.08 16.92
CA GLU A 212 -24.26 11.96 16.57
C GLU A 212 -24.07 13.42 17.03
N TYR A 213 -23.11 13.69 17.94
CA TYR A 213 -22.71 15.07 18.25
C TYR A 213 -22.06 15.77 17.04
N GLY A 214 -21.45 15.00 16.14
CA GLY A 214 -20.81 15.51 14.94
C GLY A 214 -19.42 16.14 15.13
N ASP A 215 -19.10 16.61 16.33
CA ASP A 215 -17.86 17.30 16.71
C ASP A 215 -17.06 16.58 17.82
N VAL A 216 -17.36 15.31 18.09
CA VAL A 216 -16.67 14.44 19.06
C VAL A 216 -15.85 13.40 18.32
N TYR A 217 -14.56 13.27 18.66
CA TYR A 217 -13.76 12.17 18.16
C TYR A 217 -14.17 10.86 18.83
N VAL A 218 -14.44 9.81 18.06
CA VAL A 218 -14.87 8.49 18.58
C VAL A 218 -14.07 7.37 17.97
N ALA A 219 -13.49 6.49 18.80
CA ALA A 219 -12.79 5.31 18.30
C ALA A 219 -13.21 4.03 19.04
N SER A 220 -13.30 2.93 18.31
CA SER A 220 -13.45 1.58 18.82
C SER A 220 -12.14 0.82 18.59
N ILE A 221 -11.51 0.36 19.66
CA ILE A 221 -10.18 -0.24 19.61
C ILE A 221 -10.13 -1.60 20.31
N SER A 222 -9.11 -2.38 19.97
CA SER A 222 -8.75 -3.60 20.67
C SER A 222 -7.24 -3.83 20.55
N SER A 223 -6.48 -3.49 21.60
CA SER A 223 -5.02 -3.54 21.60
C SER A 223 -4.46 -4.94 21.29
N SER A 224 -5.12 -5.98 21.79
CA SER A 224 -4.70 -7.37 21.56
C SER A 224 -5.03 -7.87 20.15
N ALA A 225 -6.01 -7.26 19.46
CA ALA A 225 -6.35 -7.62 18.08
C ALA A 225 -5.56 -6.78 17.07
N ASN A 226 -5.39 -5.48 17.32
CA ASN A 226 -4.66 -4.56 16.42
C ASN A 226 -3.99 -3.44 17.22
N MET A 227 -2.71 -3.64 17.57
CA MET A 227 -1.94 -2.66 18.33
C MET A 227 -1.67 -1.37 17.53
N ALA A 228 -1.43 -1.48 16.23
CA ALA A 228 -1.15 -0.32 15.39
C ALA A 228 -2.36 0.63 15.29
N GLN A 229 -3.56 0.08 15.09
CA GLN A 229 -4.81 0.84 15.11
C GLN A 229 -5.05 1.49 16.48
N THR A 230 -4.78 0.78 17.56
CA THR A 230 -4.91 1.31 18.93
C THR A 230 -4.00 2.51 19.16
N VAL A 231 -2.73 2.41 18.78
CA VAL A 231 -1.77 3.53 18.91
C VAL A 231 -2.21 4.72 18.07
N ARG A 232 -2.65 4.48 16.84
CA ARG A 232 -3.16 5.53 15.94
C ARG A 232 -4.35 6.25 16.56
N ALA A 233 -5.35 5.52 17.04
CA ALA A 233 -6.55 6.09 17.66
C ALA A 233 -6.22 6.96 18.90
N VAL A 234 -5.28 6.52 19.75
CA VAL A 234 -4.85 7.28 20.92
C VAL A 234 -4.10 8.58 20.53
N VAL A 235 -3.28 8.52 19.47
CA VAL A 235 -2.56 9.71 18.97
C VAL A 235 -3.51 10.70 18.31
N GLU A 236 -4.47 10.21 17.54
CA GLU A 236 -5.50 11.06 16.91
C GLU A 236 -6.39 11.73 17.96
N ALA A 237 -6.83 10.99 18.98
CA ALA A 237 -7.63 11.54 20.07
C ALA A 237 -6.91 12.67 20.78
N GLU A 238 -5.63 12.51 21.10
CA GLU A 238 -4.83 13.55 21.76
C GLU A 238 -4.57 14.78 20.90
N ARG A 239 -4.50 14.59 19.59
CA ARG A 239 -4.32 15.70 18.63
C ARG A 239 -5.60 16.43 18.31
N PHE A 240 -6.73 15.81 18.56
CA PHE A 240 -8.04 16.41 18.33
C PHE A 240 -8.29 17.53 19.33
N ASN A 241 -8.67 18.70 18.84
CA ASN A 241 -9.01 19.86 19.69
C ASN A 241 -10.49 19.82 20.07
N GLY A 242 -10.85 19.02 21.05
CA GLY A 242 -12.22 18.81 21.48
C GLY A 242 -12.35 17.53 22.31
N SER A 243 -13.58 17.13 22.56
CA SER A 243 -13.85 15.92 23.33
C SER A 243 -13.60 14.66 22.52
N SER A 244 -12.88 13.70 23.09
CA SER A 244 -12.58 12.41 22.46
C SER A 244 -13.07 11.24 23.28
N LEU A 245 -13.67 10.23 22.64
CA LEU A 245 -14.11 8.99 23.26
C LEU A 245 -13.44 7.78 22.60
N ILE A 246 -12.73 6.98 23.37
CA ILE A 246 -12.16 5.70 22.96
C ILE A 246 -12.84 4.57 23.70
N LEU A 247 -13.46 3.66 22.96
CA LEU A 247 -14.05 2.42 23.47
C LEU A 247 -13.07 1.26 23.28
N ALA A 248 -12.53 0.73 24.36
CA ALA A 248 -11.56 -0.35 24.32
C ALA A 248 -12.20 -1.68 24.75
N TYR A 249 -12.23 -2.68 23.85
CA TYR A 249 -12.64 -4.03 24.23
C TYR A 249 -11.67 -4.62 25.24
N SER A 250 -12.17 -4.87 26.45
CA SER A 250 -11.39 -5.34 27.58
C SER A 250 -11.89 -6.72 28.04
N PRO A 251 -11.32 -7.83 27.49
CA PRO A 251 -11.69 -9.16 27.93
C PRO A 251 -11.56 -9.34 29.45
N CYS A 252 -12.55 -9.94 30.07
CA CYS A 252 -12.65 -10.08 31.50
C CYS A 252 -12.85 -11.54 31.91
N ILE A 253 -12.39 -11.93 33.10
CA ILE A 253 -12.65 -13.27 33.68
C ILE A 253 -14.15 -13.55 33.88
N GLU A 254 -14.95 -12.50 34.07
CA GLU A 254 -16.41 -12.59 34.15
C GLU A 254 -17.10 -12.97 32.83
N HIS A 255 -16.39 -12.96 31.69
CA HIS A 255 -16.85 -13.57 30.43
C HIS A 255 -16.86 -15.10 30.51
N GLN A 256 -16.19 -15.68 31.55
CA GLN A 256 -16.14 -17.11 31.82
C GLN A 256 -15.65 -17.91 30.61
N TYR A 257 -14.46 -17.57 30.09
CA TYR A 257 -13.84 -18.29 28.99
C TYR A 257 -13.74 -19.80 29.26
N ILE A 258 -14.09 -20.60 28.25
CA ILE A 258 -14.00 -22.07 28.35
C ILE A 258 -12.53 -22.54 28.33
N LYS A 259 -11.68 -21.77 27.67
CA LYS A 259 -10.22 -22.00 27.57
C LYS A 259 -9.44 -21.12 28.55
N PRO A 260 -8.17 -21.48 28.85
CA PRO A 260 -7.33 -20.68 29.73
C PRO A 260 -7.23 -19.22 29.25
N PHE A 261 -7.18 -18.30 30.21
CA PHE A 261 -7.07 -16.84 29.92
C PHE A 261 -5.82 -16.45 29.11
N SER A 262 -4.79 -17.33 29.10
CA SER A 262 -3.61 -17.18 28.24
C SER A 262 -3.93 -17.14 26.75
N GLN A 263 -5.10 -17.58 26.31
CA GLN A 263 -5.57 -17.52 24.92
C GLN A 263 -6.43 -16.28 24.64
N GLN A 264 -6.41 -15.31 25.52
CA GLN A 264 -7.16 -14.05 25.39
C GLN A 264 -6.89 -13.31 24.08
N ILE A 265 -5.64 -13.26 23.61
CA ILE A 265 -5.27 -12.56 22.37
C ILE A 265 -6.01 -13.16 21.18
N GLU A 266 -5.99 -14.48 21.05
CA GLU A 266 -6.71 -15.20 19.99
C GLU A 266 -8.22 -14.96 20.05
N HIS A 267 -8.78 -14.98 21.26
CA HIS A 267 -10.20 -14.73 21.48
C HIS A 267 -10.60 -13.29 21.13
N THR A 268 -9.79 -12.32 21.55
CA THR A 268 -10.01 -10.91 21.25
C THR A 268 -9.95 -10.64 19.73
N LYS A 269 -8.99 -11.28 19.03
CA LYS A 269 -8.91 -11.20 17.57
C LYS A 269 -10.15 -11.80 16.92
N LEU A 270 -10.65 -12.93 17.42
CA LEU A 270 -11.88 -13.55 16.93
C LEU A 270 -13.10 -12.63 17.12
N ALA A 271 -13.19 -11.90 18.24
CA ALA A 271 -14.26 -10.94 18.48
C ALA A 271 -14.25 -9.81 17.42
N VAL A 272 -13.07 -9.36 17.00
CA VAL A 272 -12.93 -8.37 15.93
C VAL A 272 -13.27 -8.99 14.57
N ASP A 273 -12.69 -10.15 14.25
CA ASP A 273 -12.85 -10.81 12.95
C ASP A 273 -14.30 -11.28 12.70
N SER A 274 -15.10 -11.50 13.75
CA SER A 274 -16.51 -11.89 13.64
C SER A 274 -17.50 -10.71 13.59
N GLY A 275 -17.01 -9.47 13.70
CA GLY A 275 -17.88 -8.29 13.78
C GLY A 275 -18.58 -8.08 15.12
N TYR A 276 -18.29 -8.93 16.11
CA TYR A 276 -18.76 -8.70 17.47
C TYR A 276 -18.23 -7.38 18.04
N TRP A 277 -16.96 -7.05 17.73
CA TRP A 277 -16.30 -5.80 18.10
C TRP A 277 -15.60 -5.18 16.89
N PRO A 278 -16.30 -4.43 16.02
CA PRO A 278 -15.67 -3.78 14.87
C PRO A 278 -14.76 -2.64 15.32
N LEU A 279 -13.59 -2.53 14.67
CA LEU A 279 -12.63 -1.45 14.88
C LEU A 279 -12.94 -0.31 13.92
N TYR A 280 -13.01 0.92 14.43
CA TYR A 280 -13.25 2.13 13.64
C TYR A 280 -12.70 3.37 14.35
N ARG A 281 -12.59 4.47 13.61
CA ARG A 281 -12.26 5.80 14.10
C ARG A 281 -13.17 6.82 13.39
N PHE A 282 -13.79 7.67 14.16
CA PHE A 282 -14.58 8.79 13.69
C PHE A 282 -13.85 10.07 14.10
N ASN A 283 -13.32 10.81 13.12
CA ASN A 283 -12.60 12.06 13.33
C ASN A 283 -13.35 13.20 12.63
N PRO A 284 -14.05 14.05 13.37
CA PRO A 284 -14.81 15.18 12.79
C PRO A 284 -13.95 16.13 11.96
N SER A 285 -12.68 16.35 12.33
CA SER A 285 -11.77 17.25 11.60
C SER A 285 -11.49 16.81 10.16
N LEU A 286 -11.80 15.56 9.81
CA LEU A 286 -11.69 15.10 8.43
C LEU A 286 -12.74 15.76 7.51
N ALA A 287 -13.90 16.13 8.06
CA ALA A 287 -14.93 16.86 7.31
C ALA A 287 -14.45 18.25 6.86
N ASP A 288 -13.59 18.91 7.65
CA ASP A 288 -13.02 20.22 7.31
C ASP A 288 -12.11 20.17 6.07
N VAL A 289 -11.61 18.97 5.76
CA VAL A 289 -10.77 18.72 4.59
C VAL A 289 -11.47 17.91 3.51
N GLY A 290 -12.78 17.75 3.59
CA GLY A 290 -13.61 17.07 2.60
C GLY A 290 -13.58 15.54 2.67
N GLU A 291 -12.98 14.96 3.75
CA GLU A 291 -12.95 13.53 3.98
C GLU A 291 -14.13 13.07 4.85
N LEU A 292 -14.52 11.80 4.71
CA LEU A 292 -15.54 11.22 5.57
C LEU A 292 -14.97 11.03 6.99
N PRO A 293 -15.67 11.54 8.02
CA PRO A 293 -15.23 11.45 9.40
C PRO A 293 -15.03 10.02 9.90
N LEU A 294 -15.84 9.06 9.44
CA LEU A 294 -15.76 7.67 9.87
C LEU A 294 -14.84 6.84 8.99
N GLN A 295 -13.84 6.25 9.61
CA GLN A 295 -12.90 5.30 9.00
C GLN A 295 -13.10 3.92 9.64
N LEU A 296 -13.60 2.95 8.86
CA LEU A 296 -13.81 1.58 9.32
C LEU A 296 -12.51 0.78 9.16
N ASP A 297 -11.82 0.51 10.27
CA ASP A 297 -10.56 -0.24 10.29
C ASP A 297 -10.78 -1.76 10.14
N SER A 298 -11.94 -2.28 10.55
CA SER A 298 -12.41 -3.65 10.28
C SER A 298 -13.04 -3.71 8.90
N LYS A 299 -12.24 -3.90 7.84
CA LYS A 299 -12.71 -3.83 6.44
C LYS A 299 -13.71 -4.93 6.05
N LYS A 300 -13.59 -6.13 6.65
CA LYS A 300 -14.44 -7.29 6.35
C LYS A 300 -14.56 -8.22 7.56
N LEU A 301 -15.69 -8.93 7.64
CA LEU A 301 -15.88 -10.02 8.59
C LEU A 301 -15.12 -11.27 8.09
N LYS A 302 -14.38 -11.93 8.98
CA LYS A 302 -13.51 -13.07 8.63
C LYS A 302 -13.88 -14.35 9.38
N ALA A 303 -14.77 -14.26 10.34
CA ALA A 303 -15.14 -15.37 11.20
C ALA A 303 -16.63 -15.33 11.54
N ASP A 304 -17.20 -16.50 11.81
CA ASP A 304 -18.57 -16.63 12.31
C ASP A 304 -18.64 -16.23 13.79
N ILE A 305 -19.58 -15.38 14.13
CA ILE A 305 -19.83 -14.91 15.50
C ILE A 305 -20.16 -16.06 16.46
N LYS A 306 -20.81 -17.13 15.98
CA LYS A 306 -21.09 -18.35 16.79
C LYS A 306 -19.83 -19.00 17.31
N THR A 307 -18.76 -18.96 16.50
CA THR A 307 -17.46 -19.50 16.91
C THR A 307 -16.90 -18.74 18.11
N MET A 308 -17.07 -17.43 18.16
CA MET A 308 -16.66 -16.58 19.28
C MET A 308 -17.54 -16.84 20.52
N LEU A 309 -18.87 -16.79 20.38
CA LEU A 309 -19.81 -16.96 21.50
C LEU A 309 -19.70 -18.34 22.17
N ASN A 310 -19.42 -19.38 21.40
CA ASN A 310 -19.22 -20.73 21.93
C ASN A 310 -17.98 -20.89 22.80
N LYS A 311 -17.05 -19.93 22.80
CA LYS A 311 -15.87 -19.93 23.67
C LYS A 311 -16.12 -19.30 25.04
N GLU A 312 -17.33 -18.80 25.32
CA GLU A 312 -17.68 -18.14 26.58
C GLU A 312 -18.86 -18.82 27.25
N ASN A 313 -18.68 -19.18 28.55
CA ASN A 313 -19.71 -19.83 29.31
C ASN A 313 -20.95 -18.97 29.53
N ARG A 314 -20.81 -17.67 29.63
CA ARG A 314 -21.95 -16.74 29.77
C ARG A 314 -23.03 -16.92 28.71
N PHE A 315 -22.66 -17.36 27.48
CA PHE A 315 -23.60 -17.72 26.43
C PHE A 315 -23.97 -19.22 26.46
N SER A 316 -23.01 -20.09 26.74
CA SER A 316 -23.20 -21.52 26.76
C SER A 316 -24.13 -21.98 27.88
N ILE A 317 -24.19 -21.28 29.02
CA ILE A 317 -25.10 -21.56 30.12
C ILE A 317 -26.56 -21.40 29.66
N LEU A 318 -26.88 -20.33 28.95
CA LEU A 318 -28.23 -20.11 28.45
C LEU A 318 -28.68 -21.25 27.52
N ARG A 319 -27.80 -21.67 26.62
CA ARG A 319 -28.07 -22.76 25.67
C ARG A 319 -28.37 -24.09 26.40
N ARG A 320 -27.68 -24.37 27.51
CA ARG A 320 -27.92 -25.58 28.30
C ARG A 320 -29.19 -25.50 29.14
N THR A 321 -29.53 -24.31 29.63
CA THR A 321 -30.65 -24.14 30.60
C THR A 321 -31.96 -23.76 29.91
N LYS A 322 -31.90 -22.98 28.80
CA LYS A 322 -33.07 -22.48 28.07
C LYS A 322 -32.72 -22.40 26.56
N PRO A 323 -32.67 -23.54 25.84
CA PRO A 323 -32.19 -23.60 24.47
C PRO A 323 -32.99 -22.71 23.51
N GLU A 324 -34.30 -22.72 23.55
CA GLU A 324 -35.16 -21.88 22.69
C GLU A 324 -34.90 -20.38 22.87
N MET A 325 -34.65 -19.94 24.11
CA MET A 325 -34.30 -18.58 24.41
C MET A 325 -32.89 -18.21 23.93
N ALA A 326 -31.96 -19.17 24.04
CA ALA A 326 -30.59 -19.01 23.57
C ALA A 326 -30.55 -18.85 22.07
N ASP A 327 -31.28 -19.64 21.30
CA ASP A 327 -31.36 -19.55 19.85
C ASP A 327 -31.96 -18.22 19.41
N LYS A 328 -33.02 -17.77 20.07
CA LYS A 328 -33.65 -16.48 19.82
C LYS A 328 -32.71 -15.28 20.10
N CYS A 329 -31.96 -15.34 21.20
CA CYS A 329 -31.00 -14.31 21.56
C CYS A 329 -29.79 -14.33 20.60
N LEU A 330 -29.36 -15.51 20.15
CA LEU A 330 -28.29 -15.67 19.19
C LEU A 330 -28.66 -15.04 17.83
N GLU A 331 -29.82 -15.38 17.29
CA GLU A 331 -30.34 -14.79 16.06
C GLU A 331 -30.42 -13.25 16.15
N GLN A 332 -30.93 -12.74 17.27
CA GLN A 332 -31.01 -11.30 17.53
C GLN A 332 -29.63 -10.65 17.57
N LEU A 333 -28.62 -11.32 18.15
CA LEU A 333 -27.27 -10.81 18.29
C LEU A 333 -26.54 -10.85 16.93
N GLU A 334 -26.67 -11.94 16.18
CA GLU A 334 -26.14 -12.05 14.82
C GLU A 334 -26.66 -10.95 13.91
N LYS A 335 -27.98 -10.80 13.89
CA LYS A 335 -28.63 -9.75 13.12
C LYS A 335 -28.12 -8.37 13.53
N TRP A 336 -28.05 -8.07 14.80
CA TRP A 336 -27.57 -6.80 15.32
C TRP A 336 -26.10 -6.54 14.94
N ALA A 337 -25.23 -7.55 15.04
CA ALA A 337 -23.81 -7.40 14.72
C ALA A 337 -23.61 -7.12 13.23
N VAL A 338 -24.31 -7.84 12.34
CA VAL A 338 -24.27 -7.63 10.89
C VAL A 338 -24.83 -6.26 10.52
N GLU A 339 -26.00 -5.89 11.04
CA GLU A 339 -26.61 -4.58 10.76
C GLU A 339 -25.74 -3.42 11.28
N ARG A 340 -25.10 -3.59 12.44
CA ARG A 340 -24.17 -2.60 12.98
C ARG A 340 -22.95 -2.44 12.11
N PHE A 341 -22.36 -3.58 11.68
CA PHE A 341 -21.21 -3.56 10.78
C PHE A 341 -21.56 -2.91 9.44
N GLN A 342 -22.70 -3.26 8.86
CA GLN A 342 -23.17 -2.66 7.61
C GLN A 342 -23.43 -1.15 7.74
N ARG A 343 -24.00 -0.70 8.86
CA ARG A 343 -24.18 0.74 9.13
C ARG A 343 -22.85 1.47 9.25
N LEU A 344 -21.87 0.90 9.95
CA LEU A 344 -20.54 1.48 10.05
C LEU A 344 -19.84 1.50 8.69
N LYS A 345 -19.92 0.40 7.93
CA LYS A 345 -19.38 0.31 6.57
C LYS A 345 -20.01 1.39 5.68
N PHE A 346 -21.32 1.45 5.68
CA PHE A 346 -22.05 2.45 4.91
C PHE A 346 -21.65 3.89 5.28
N ARG A 347 -21.63 4.23 6.58
CA ARG A 347 -21.26 5.58 7.05
C ARG A 347 -19.79 5.90 6.71
N SER A 348 -18.91 4.90 6.65
CA SER A 348 -17.51 5.08 6.26
C SER A 348 -17.30 5.24 4.74
N GLU A 349 -18.29 4.85 3.95
CA GLU A 349 -18.22 4.92 2.48
C GLU A 349 -19.06 6.08 1.90
N TYR A 350 -20.13 6.47 2.58
CA TYR A 350 -21.14 7.39 2.04
C TYR A 350 -21.53 8.56 2.96
N GLY A 351 -21.04 8.60 4.20
CA GLY A 351 -21.39 9.66 5.16
C GLY A 351 -22.74 9.47 5.86
N ASP A 352 -23.34 10.55 6.32
CA ASP A 352 -24.55 10.51 7.12
C ASP A 352 -25.82 10.25 6.31
N TYR A 353 -26.87 9.76 6.99
CA TYR A 353 -28.15 9.23 6.46
C TYR A 353 -28.89 10.09 5.40
N GLY A 354 -28.57 11.37 5.26
CA GLY A 354 -29.24 12.24 4.29
C GLY A 354 -28.89 11.95 2.82
N GLN A 355 -27.81 11.26 2.55
CA GLN A 355 -27.39 10.86 1.19
C GLN A 355 -27.88 9.45 0.80
N LEU A 356 -28.39 8.65 1.76
CA LEU A 356 -28.92 7.30 1.55
C LEU A 356 -30.08 7.20 0.56
N ILE A 357 -30.92 8.22 0.53
CA ILE A 357 -32.15 8.18 -0.28
C ILE A 357 -31.86 8.42 -1.77
N ASN A 358 -30.71 9.05 -2.09
CA ASN A 358 -30.33 9.31 -3.48
C ASN A 358 -29.37 8.26 -4.09
N SER A 359 -28.74 7.40 -3.29
CA SER A 359 -27.74 6.43 -3.78
C SER A 359 -28.29 5.03 -4.09
N GLN A 360 -29.39 4.62 -3.46
CA GLN A 360 -29.98 3.30 -3.71
C GLN A 360 -30.65 3.14 -5.10
N GLY A 361 -30.94 4.24 -5.78
CA GLY A 361 -31.50 4.20 -7.14
C GLY A 361 -30.48 4.40 -8.27
N GLN A 362 -29.23 4.77 -7.95
CA GLN A 362 -28.19 5.05 -8.96
C GLN A 362 -27.11 3.97 -9.08
N ASP A 363 -26.96 3.07 -8.11
CA ASP A 363 -25.92 2.04 -8.13
C ASP A 363 -26.35 0.74 -8.84
N GLU A 364 -27.64 0.46 -8.99
CA GLU A 364 -28.10 -0.75 -9.69
C GLU A 364 -27.71 -0.77 -11.17
N ASP A 365 -27.58 0.38 -11.81
CA ASP A 365 -27.15 0.50 -13.21
C ASP A 365 -25.69 0.95 -13.39
N ALA A 366 -24.92 1.09 -12.31
CA ALA A 366 -23.51 1.48 -12.39
C ALA A 366 -22.67 0.39 -13.07
N VAL A 367 -21.72 0.82 -13.90
CA VAL A 367 -20.71 -0.05 -14.49
C VAL A 367 -19.49 -0.07 -13.59
N PHE A 368 -19.18 -1.22 -13.00
CA PHE A 368 -17.97 -1.43 -12.21
C PHE A 368 -16.84 -1.93 -13.10
N ILE A 369 -15.76 -1.21 -13.12
CA ILE A 369 -14.58 -1.52 -13.92
C ILE A 369 -13.51 -2.07 -12.99
N LEU A 370 -13.27 -3.37 -13.05
CA LEU A 370 -12.30 -4.07 -12.21
C LEU A 370 -10.99 -4.24 -12.96
N TYR A 371 -9.86 -3.98 -12.31
CA TYR A 371 -8.58 -4.21 -12.97
C TYR A 371 -7.60 -5.07 -12.17
N GLY A 372 -6.90 -5.94 -12.92
CA GLY A 372 -5.73 -6.69 -12.49
C GLY A 372 -4.51 -6.22 -13.27
N SER A 373 -3.58 -5.55 -12.62
CA SER A 373 -2.44 -4.94 -13.29
C SER A 373 -1.15 -5.10 -12.50
N GLU A 374 -0.09 -5.52 -13.19
CA GLU A 374 1.25 -5.60 -12.62
C GLU A 374 2.05 -4.32 -12.91
N THR A 375 1.95 -3.82 -14.15
CA THR A 375 2.73 -2.69 -14.65
C THR A 375 1.89 -1.43 -14.87
N GLY A 376 0.57 -1.47 -14.56
CA GLY A 376 -0.37 -0.37 -14.65
C GLY A 376 -1.03 -0.18 -16.02
N ASN A 377 -0.79 -1.04 -17.02
CA ASN A 377 -1.44 -0.91 -18.33
C ASN A 377 -2.95 -1.21 -18.25
N ALA A 378 -3.35 -2.27 -17.53
CA ALA A 378 -4.76 -2.59 -17.32
C ALA A 378 -5.47 -1.53 -16.47
N GLU A 379 -4.78 -0.94 -15.50
CA GLU A 379 -5.28 0.19 -14.71
C GLU A 379 -5.55 1.43 -15.59
N GLU A 380 -4.63 1.74 -16.49
CA GLU A 380 -4.77 2.88 -17.42
C GLU A 380 -5.96 2.69 -18.35
N LEU A 381 -6.13 1.47 -18.92
CA LEU A 381 -7.28 1.15 -19.74
C LEU A 381 -8.59 1.25 -18.95
N ALA A 382 -8.61 0.75 -17.72
CA ALA A 382 -9.77 0.86 -16.83
C ALA A 382 -10.16 2.31 -16.57
N GLY A 383 -9.17 3.17 -16.33
CA GLY A 383 -9.37 4.61 -16.16
C GLY A 383 -9.94 5.29 -17.41
N ARG A 384 -9.43 4.93 -18.61
CA ARG A 384 -9.96 5.44 -19.89
C ARG A 384 -11.40 4.98 -20.13
N ALA A 385 -11.67 3.71 -19.92
CA ALA A 385 -13.03 3.16 -20.06
C ALA A 385 -14.01 3.88 -19.13
N CYS A 386 -13.60 4.14 -17.89
CA CYS A 386 -14.41 4.88 -16.93
C CYS A 386 -14.73 6.31 -17.40
N ARG A 387 -13.70 7.04 -17.85
CA ARG A 387 -13.91 8.40 -18.40
C ARG A 387 -14.85 8.40 -19.60
N THR A 388 -14.69 7.45 -20.53
CA THR A 388 -15.55 7.34 -21.70
C THR A 388 -17.00 7.04 -21.32
N LEU A 389 -17.25 6.13 -20.38
CA LEU A 389 -18.58 5.81 -19.91
C LEU A 389 -19.23 7.01 -19.19
N LYS A 390 -18.48 7.71 -18.33
CA LYS A 390 -18.95 8.94 -17.67
C LYS A 390 -19.28 10.06 -18.68
N ASN A 391 -18.47 10.25 -19.71
CA ASN A 391 -18.72 11.22 -20.76
C ASN A 391 -19.98 10.89 -21.58
N ARG A 392 -20.40 9.62 -21.57
CA ARG A 392 -21.66 9.15 -22.18
C ARG A 392 -22.84 9.17 -21.19
N GLY A 393 -22.66 9.75 -20.01
CA GLY A 393 -23.72 9.89 -19.01
C GLY A 393 -24.01 8.63 -18.19
N LEU A 394 -23.14 7.62 -18.26
CA LEU A 394 -23.25 6.42 -17.43
C LEU A 394 -22.50 6.58 -16.12
N THR A 395 -23.06 6.07 -15.03
CA THR A 395 -22.33 5.96 -13.77
C THR A 395 -21.29 4.84 -13.90
N ALA A 396 -20.00 5.17 -13.74
CA ALA A 396 -18.91 4.20 -13.84
C ALA A 396 -17.92 4.38 -12.68
N LYS A 397 -17.47 3.26 -12.11
CA LYS A 397 -16.54 3.21 -10.97
C LYS A 397 -15.39 2.26 -11.27
N VAL A 398 -14.15 2.69 -11.04
CA VAL A 398 -12.96 1.84 -11.18
C VAL A 398 -12.57 1.30 -9.81
N LYS A 399 -12.26 0.00 -9.75
CA LYS A 399 -11.74 -0.65 -8.53
C LYS A 399 -10.64 -1.66 -8.90
N SER A 400 -9.61 -1.72 -8.06
CA SER A 400 -8.63 -2.80 -8.11
C SER A 400 -9.24 -4.09 -7.59
N PHE A 401 -8.82 -5.25 -8.10
CA PHE A 401 -9.21 -6.54 -7.51
C PHE A 401 -8.75 -6.69 -6.04
N TYR A 402 -7.77 -5.92 -5.61
CA TYR A 402 -7.37 -5.87 -4.21
C TYR A 402 -8.46 -5.26 -3.29
N GLU A 403 -9.33 -4.41 -3.83
CA GLU A 403 -10.37 -3.68 -3.09
C GLU A 403 -11.70 -4.42 -3.00
N VAL A 404 -11.87 -5.53 -3.74
CA VAL A 404 -13.16 -6.24 -3.86
C VAL A 404 -13.02 -7.71 -3.49
N GLY A 405 -14.04 -8.24 -2.80
CA GLY A 405 -14.22 -9.68 -2.60
C GLY A 405 -15.24 -10.27 -3.57
N VAL A 406 -15.39 -11.59 -3.56
CA VAL A 406 -16.39 -12.30 -4.38
C VAL A 406 -17.82 -11.83 -4.07
N GLU A 407 -18.11 -11.59 -2.78
CA GLU A 407 -19.42 -11.12 -2.33
C GLU A 407 -19.70 -9.68 -2.79
N ASP A 408 -18.68 -8.81 -2.83
CA ASP A 408 -18.84 -7.45 -3.35
C ASP A 408 -19.19 -7.47 -4.83
N VAL A 409 -18.53 -8.34 -5.62
CA VAL A 409 -18.81 -8.49 -7.06
C VAL A 409 -20.19 -9.10 -7.30
N ALA A 410 -20.66 -10.02 -6.47
CA ALA A 410 -22.00 -10.59 -6.55
C ALA A 410 -23.13 -9.54 -6.41
N ALA A 411 -22.83 -8.43 -5.73
CA ALA A 411 -23.74 -7.30 -5.60
C ALA A 411 -23.68 -6.30 -6.78
N MET A 412 -22.72 -6.45 -7.71
CA MET A 412 -22.56 -5.59 -8.89
C MET A 412 -23.39 -6.17 -10.05
N ARG A 413 -24.09 -5.31 -10.79
CA ARG A 413 -24.89 -5.74 -11.94
C ARG A 413 -24.10 -5.76 -13.23
N ASN A 414 -23.28 -4.74 -13.49
CA ASN A 414 -22.50 -4.60 -14.71
C ASN A 414 -21.02 -4.51 -14.36
N VAL A 415 -20.22 -5.47 -14.80
CA VAL A 415 -18.80 -5.60 -14.51
C VAL A 415 -17.99 -5.64 -15.79
N VAL A 416 -16.99 -4.79 -15.89
CA VAL A 416 -15.98 -4.82 -16.95
C VAL A 416 -14.63 -5.13 -16.31
N ILE A 417 -13.92 -6.11 -16.87
CA ILE A 417 -12.65 -6.57 -16.32
C ILE A 417 -11.51 -6.23 -17.29
N PHE A 418 -10.48 -5.57 -16.78
CA PHE A 418 -9.20 -5.43 -17.48
C PHE A 418 -8.14 -6.21 -16.69
N CYS A 419 -7.55 -7.24 -17.30
CA CYS A 419 -6.59 -8.07 -16.58
C CYS A 419 -5.35 -8.39 -17.42
N SER A 420 -4.17 -8.05 -16.92
CA SER A 420 -2.92 -8.44 -17.53
C SER A 420 -2.51 -9.85 -17.11
N THR A 421 -1.76 -10.54 -17.98
CA THR A 421 -1.13 -11.82 -17.68
C THR A 421 0.33 -11.56 -17.30
N ALA A 422 0.76 -12.04 -16.14
CA ALA A 422 2.11 -11.90 -15.64
C ALA A 422 2.90 -13.22 -15.76
N GLY A 423 4.23 -13.12 -15.83
CA GLY A 423 5.13 -14.27 -15.76
C GLY A 423 4.75 -15.44 -16.65
N GLN A 424 4.60 -16.62 -16.09
CA GLN A 424 4.23 -17.86 -16.79
C GLN A 424 2.70 -18.11 -16.82
N GLY A 425 1.92 -17.09 -17.07
CA GLY A 425 0.44 -17.18 -17.06
C GLY A 425 -0.19 -16.84 -15.72
N GLU A 426 0.55 -16.18 -14.84
CA GLU A 426 0.11 -15.83 -13.51
C GLU A 426 -0.81 -14.59 -13.51
N PHE A 427 -1.62 -14.50 -12.46
CA PHE A 427 -2.38 -13.30 -12.18
C PHE A 427 -1.48 -12.19 -11.65
N PRO A 428 -1.77 -10.92 -11.96
CA PRO A 428 -1.13 -9.78 -11.31
C PRO A 428 -1.25 -9.84 -9.79
N GLY A 429 -0.29 -9.25 -9.09
CA GLY A 429 -0.24 -9.28 -7.64
C GLY A 429 -1.53 -8.82 -6.96
N ASN A 430 -2.17 -7.77 -7.49
CA ASN A 430 -3.45 -7.25 -6.97
C ASN A 430 -4.67 -8.13 -7.27
N THR A 431 -4.54 -9.23 -8.02
CA THR A 431 -5.65 -10.13 -8.39
C THR A 431 -5.57 -11.49 -7.69
N LYS A 432 -4.42 -11.86 -7.11
CA LYS A 432 -4.18 -13.22 -6.57
C LYS A 432 -5.17 -13.61 -5.47
N ASP A 433 -5.36 -12.74 -4.48
CA ASP A 433 -6.28 -13.01 -3.36
C ASP A 433 -7.74 -13.14 -3.82
N PHE A 434 -8.14 -12.29 -4.76
CA PHE A 434 -9.46 -12.36 -5.37
C PHE A 434 -9.65 -13.67 -6.14
N TRP A 435 -8.67 -14.09 -6.94
CA TRP A 435 -8.70 -15.34 -7.69
C TRP A 435 -8.79 -16.55 -6.75
N ASP A 436 -8.06 -16.56 -5.65
CA ASP A 436 -8.13 -17.64 -4.67
C ASP A 436 -9.51 -17.73 -4.02
N GLY A 437 -10.14 -16.62 -3.70
CA GLY A 437 -11.54 -16.58 -3.27
C GLY A 437 -12.51 -17.08 -4.35
N LEU A 438 -12.29 -16.66 -5.60
CA LEU A 438 -13.12 -17.02 -6.73
C LEU A 438 -13.07 -18.53 -7.04
N ARG A 439 -11.91 -19.17 -6.88
CA ARG A 439 -11.76 -20.63 -7.02
C ARG A 439 -12.52 -21.42 -5.97
N GLN A 440 -12.61 -20.88 -4.75
CA GLN A 440 -13.30 -21.52 -3.63
C GLN A 440 -14.82 -21.33 -3.68
N ALA A 441 -15.32 -20.37 -4.45
CA ALA A 441 -16.75 -20.10 -4.59
C ALA A 441 -17.47 -21.30 -5.21
N ASN A 442 -18.65 -21.63 -4.66
CA ASN A 442 -19.46 -22.77 -5.11
C ASN A 442 -20.24 -22.39 -6.38
N ALA A 443 -19.96 -23.08 -7.49
CA ALA A 443 -20.64 -22.82 -8.76
C ALA A 443 -22.12 -23.25 -8.77
N GLU A 444 -22.54 -24.17 -7.90
CA GLU A 444 -23.95 -24.60 -7.79
C GLU A 444 -24.83 -23.50 -7.21
N GLU A 445 -24.24 -22.61 -6.38
CA GLU A 445 -24.95 -21.47 -5.76
C GLU A 445 -25.14 -20.31 -6.72
N LYS A 446 -24.46 -20.31 -7.87
CA LYS A 446 -24.49 -19.25 -8.89
C LYS A 446 -24.43 -17.82 -8.31
N PRO A 447 -23.40 -17.49 -7.54
CA PRO A 447 -23.33 -16.20 -6.85
C PRO A 447 -23.35 -14.99 -7.81
N PHE A 448 -23.08 -15.19 -9.10
CA PHE A 448 -23.04 -14.14 -10.13
C PHE A 448 -24.23 -14.18 -11.09
N GLU A 449 -25.34 -14.82 -10.75
CA GLU A 449 -26.53 -14.95 -11.62
C GLU A 449 -27.07 -13.60 -12.13
N ASN A 450 -26.88 -12.52 -11.36
CA ASN A 450 -27.31 -11.17 -11.74
C ASN A 450 -26.18 -10.28 -12.31
N VAL A 451 -25.00 -10.83 -12.54
CA VAL A 451 -23.82 -10.08 -12.99
C VAL A 451 -23.67 -10.21 -14.50
N ASN A 452 -23.63 -9.08 -15.21
CA ASN A 452 -23.24 -8.99 -16.60
C ASN A 452 -21.74 -8.74 -16.68
N VAL A 453 -20.97 -9.59 -17.38
CA VAL A 453 -19.52 -9.48 -17.43
C VAL A 453 -19.00 -9.30 -18.84
N ALA A 454 -18.07 -8.35 -19.02
CA ALA A 454 -17.22 -8.21 -20.18
C ALA A 454 -15.75 -8.19 -19.73
N THR A 455 -14.84 -8.78 -20.50
CA THR A 455 -13.44 -8.91 -20.12
C THR A 455 -12.51 -8.56 -21.25
N PHE A 456 -11.47 -7.77 -20.97
CA PHE A 456 -10.37 -7.48 -21.88
C PHE A 456 -9.05 -7.89 -21.21
N GLY A 457 -8.32 -8.77 -21.87
CA GLY A 457 -7.03 -9.26 -21.44
C GLY A 457 -5.87 -8.50 -22.08
N LEU A 458 -4.76 -8.38 -21.34
CA LEU A 458 -3.48 -7.89 -21.84
C LEU A 458 -2.44 -8.99 -21.71
N GLY A 459 -1.80 -9.32 -22.81
CA GLY A 459 -0.82 -10.39 -22.88
C GLY A 459 0.18 -10.16 -24.01
N ASP A 460 1.04 -11.14 -24.24
CA ASP A 460 2.04 -11.15 -25.28
C ASP A 460 1.98 -12.52 -25.96
N SER A 461 1.67 -12.54 -27.25
CA SER A 461 1.50 -13.79 -28.04
C SER A 461 2.79 -14.57 -28.25
N CYS A 462 3.94 -13.99 -27.96
CA CYS A 462 5.21 -14.72 -27.92
C CYS A 462 5.27 -15.77 -26.80
N TYR A 463 4.38 -15.70 -25.81
CA TYR A 463 4.30 -16.63 -24.69
C TYR A 463 3.13 -17.61 -24.85
N VAL A 464 3.37 -18.87 -24.43
CA VAL A 464 2.37 -19.96 -24.48
C VAL A 464 1.09 -19.60 -23.69
N TYR A 465 1.23 -18.81 -22.64
CA TYR A 465 0.13 -18.41 -21.76
C TYR A 465 -0.53 -17.06 -22.15
N PHE A 466 -0.60 -16.77 -23.45
CA PHE A 466 -1.19 -15.56 -23.97
C PHE A 466 -2.61 -15.31 -23.42
N ASN A 467 -2.77 -14.23 -22.66
CA ASN A 467 -4.02 -13.78 -22.03
C ASN A 467 -4.71 -14.83 -21.13
N VAL A 468 -3.96 -15.78 -20.56
CA VAL A 468 -4.53 -16.87 -19.75
C VAL A 468 -5.22 -16.34 -18.49
N ALA A 469 -4.68 -15.31 -17.82
CA ALA A 469 -5.28 -14.74 -16.63
C ALA A 469 -6.69 -14.19 -16.91
N ALA A 470 -6.84 -13.37 -17.93
CA ALA A 470 -8.14 -12.80 -18.33
C ALA A 470 -9.12 -13.88 -18.77
N LYS A 471 -8.66 -14.85 -19.57
CA LYS A 471 -9.49 -15.99 -20.02
C LYS A 471 -10.00 -16.82 -18.84
N ASN A 472 -9.16 -17.10 -17.86
CA ASN A 472 -9.54 -17.86 -16.68
C ASN A 472 -10.52 -17.10 -15.78
N LEU A 473 -10.29 -15.79 -15.56
CA LEU A 473 -11.23 -14.93 -14.83
C LEU A 473 -12.60 -14.96 -15.50
N HIS A 474 -12.65 -14.64 -16.78
CA HIS A 474 -13.89 -14.61 -17.55
C HIS A 474 -14.65 -15.93 -17.47
N LYS A 475 -13.96 -17.03 -17.79
CA LYS A 475 -14.52 -18.38 -17.70
C LYS A 475 -15.10 -18.67 -16.33
N ARG A 476 -14.38 -18.29 -15.26
CA ARG A 476 -14.83 -18.57 -13.89
C ARG A 476 -16.04 -17.72 -13.51
N PHE A 477 -16.12 -16.46 -13.95
CA PHE A 477 -17.31 -15.62 -13.76
C PHE A 477 -18.54 -16.27 -14.40
N VAL A 478 -18.42 -16.75 -15.64
CA VAL A 478 -19.51 -17.45 -16.34
C VAL A 478 -19.90 -18.76 -15.65
N GLU A 479 -18.92 -19.56 -15.17
CA GLU A 479 -19.19 -20.77 -14.40
C GLU A 479 -19.95 -20.48 -13.10
N LEU A 480 -19.71 -19.32 -12.48
CA LEU A 480 -20.41 -18.86 -11.28
C LEU A 480 -21.77 -18.21 -11.57
N GLY A 481 -22.22 -18.22 -12.80
CA GLY A 481 -23.55 -17.77 -13.22
C GLY A 481 -23.62 -16.42 -13.93
N ALA A 482 -22.49 -15.70 -14.11
CA ALA A 482 -22.50 -14.41 -14.78
C ALA A 482 -22.93 -14.54 -16.26
N THR A 483 -23.65 -13.52 -16.73
CA THR A 483 -24.04 -13.38 -18.14
C THR A 483 -22.91 -12.75 -18.93
N GLU A 484 -22.39 -13.43 -19.93
CA GLU A 484 -21.40 -12.89 -20.84
C GLU A 484 -22.02 -11.82 -21.75
N VAL A 485 -21.48 -10.60 -21.73
CA VAL A 485 -21.94 -9.48 -22.56
C VAL A 485 -21.38 -9.59 -23.96
N MET A 486 -20.11 -9.99 -24.07
CA MET A 486 -19.42 -10.18 -25.33
C MET A 486 -18.17 -11.05 -25.14
N SER A 487 -17.59 -11.53 -26.23
CA SER A 487 -16.37 -12.33 -26.21
C SER A 487 -15.18 -11.57 -25.57
N VAL A 488 -14.26 -12.31 -24.94
CA VAL A 488 -13.06 -11.76 -24.30
C VAL A 488 -12.21 -11.07 -25.35
N GLY A 489 -11.90 -9.79 -25.12
CA GLY A 489 -10.91 -9.05 -25.90
C GLY A 489 -9.49 -9.50 -25.54
N LEU A 490 -8.62 -9.63 -26.51
CA LEU A 490 -7.26 -10.14 -26.34
C LEU A 490 -6.24 -9.15 -26.88
N GLY A 491 -5.76 -8.26 -26.02
CA GLY A 491 -4.68 -7.31 -26.34
C GLY A 491 -3.33 -8.02 -26.40
N ASP A 492 -2.53 -7.71 -27.42
CA ASP A 492 -1.24 -8.32 -27.69
C ASP A 492 -0.11 -7.28 -27.67
N ASP A 493 0.90 -7.49 -26.81
CA ASP A 493 2.08 -6.59 -26.77
C ASP A 493 3.02 -6.75 -27.97
N CYS A 494 2.82 -7.81 -28.78
CA CYS A 494 3.54 -8.03 -30.04
C CYS A 494 2.97 -7.24 -31.23
N ASP A 495 1.75 -6.73 -31.15
CA ASP A 495 1.18 -5.90 -32.21
C ASP A 495 1.93 -4.58 -32.38
N ASP A 496 1.86 -3.98 -33.55
CA ASP A 496 2.56 -2.70 -33.86
C ASP A 496 2.19 -1.57 -32.89
N ASP A 497 0.95 -1.53 -32.44
CA ASP A 497 0.43 -0.57 -31.46
C ASP A 497 0.06 -1.28 -30.13
N LYS A 498 0.66 -2.43 -29.88
CA LYS A 498 0.47 -3.26 -28.68
C LYS A 498 -1.03 -3.59 -28.50
N PHE A 499 -1.44 -3.76 -27.24
CA PHE A 499 -2.82 -4.06 -26.85
C PHE A 499 -3.84 -3.01 -27.34
N GLU A 500 -3.39 -1.85 -27.78
CA GLU A 500 -4.26 -0.78 -28.30
C GLU A 500 -4.98 -1.16 -29.57
N THR A 501 -4.36 -1.96 -30.45
CA THR A 501 -4.98 -2.45 -31.67
C THR A 501 -6.27 -3.19 -31.36
N ALA A 502 -6.20 -4.19 -30.50
CA ALA A 502 -7.36 -4.97 -30.09
C ALA A 502 -8.36 -4.15 -29.24
N PHE A 503 -7.88 -3.23 -28.40
CA PHE A 503 -8.77 -2.41 -27.58
C PHE A 503 -9.58 -1.42 -28.42
N ALA A 504 -9.00 -0.87 -29.47
CA ALA A 504 -9.68 0.06 -30.38
C ALA A 504 -10.85 -0.59 -31.12
N ASP A 505 -10.80 -1.90 -31.33
CA ASP A 505 -11.90 -2.66 -31.94
C ASP A 505 -12.91 -3.13 -30.86
N TRP A 506 -12.41 -3.67 -29.75
CA TRP A 506 -13.23 -4.30 -28.72
C TRP A 506 -14.09 -3.31 -27.92
N PHE A 507 -13.54 -2.15 -27.53
CA PHE A 507 -14.25 -1.23 -26.64
C PHE A 507 -15.45 -0.53 -27.28
N PRO A 508 -15.41 -0.10 -28.56
CA PRO A 508 -16.62 0.37 -29.26
C PRO A 508 -17.72 -0.68 -29.35
N GLU A 509 -17.38 -1.95 -29.59
CA GLU A 509 -18.35 -3.04 -29.58
C GLU A 509 -18.98 -3.24 -28.19
N TYR A 510 -18.17 -3.13 -27.11
CA TYR A 510 -18.70 -3.13 -25.75
C TYR A 510 -19.70 -2.00 -25.51
N LEU A 511 -19.38 -0.77 -25.94
CA LEU A 511 -20.27 0.38 -25.80
C LEU A 511 -21.59 0.17 -26.53
N LEU A 512 -21.58 -0.48 -27.70
CA LEU A 512 -22.80 -0.87 -28.43
C LEU A 512 -23.58 -1.98 -27.69
N ALA A 513 -22.91 -2.98 -27.18
CA ALA A 513 -23.54 -4.10 -26.47
C ALA A 513 -24.27 -3.63 -25.19
N VAL A 514 -23.71 -2.67 -24.45
CA VAL A 514 -24.35 -2.09 -23.26
C VAL A 514 -25.28 -0.92 -23.59
N LYS A 515 -25.49 -0.64 -24.89
CA LYS A 515 -26.35 0.47 -25.38
C LYS A 515 -25.96 1.82 -24.74
N ALA A 516 -24.66 2.07 -24.61
CA ALA A 516 -24.18 3.34 -24.08
C ALA A 516 -24.69 4.51 -24.93
N PRO A 517 -25.21 5.61 -24.34
CA PRO A 517 -25.63 6.78 -25.09
C PRO A 517 -24.49 7.34 -25.96
N GLU A 518 -24.84 8.13 -26.99
CA GLU A 518 -23.82 8.90 -27.71
C GLU A 518 -23.17 9.90 -26.76
N GLU A 519 -21.92 10.25 -27.05
CA GLU A 519 -21.12 11.13 -26.18
C GLU A 519 -21.81 12.49 -26.04
N GLN A 520 -22.23 12.81 -24.79
CA GLN A 520 -22.85 14.08 -24.48
C GLN A 520 -21.76 15.04 -24.00
N ASN A 521 -21.78 16.28 -24.46
CA ASN A 521 -20.91 17.40 -24.15
C ASN A 521 -19.74 17.11 -23.18
N VAL A 522 -18.57 16.80 -23.74
CA VAL A 522 -17.32 16.66 -22.96
C VAL A 522 -17.07 17.98 -22.24
N SER A 523 -16.89 17.96 -20.93
CA SER A 523 -16.53 19.15 -20.16
C SER A 523 -15.27 19.77 -20.76
N GLU A 524 -15.33 21.05 -21.10
CA GLU A 524 -14.20 21.79 -21.65
C GLU A 524 -13.16 22.25 -20.62
N THR A 525 -13.44 22.02 -19.35
CA THR A 525 -12.55 22.31 -18.22
C THR A 525 -11.88 21.04 -17.72
N PRO A 526 -10.71 21.13 -17.10
CA PRO A 526 -10.13 20.02 -16.35
C PRO A 526 -11.13 19.45 -15.35
N ASP A 527 -11.05 18.17 -15.09
CA ASP A 527 -11.84 17.54 -14.03
C ASP A 527 -11.44 18.17 -12.70
N VAL A 528 -12.35 18.21 -11.73
CA VAL A 528 -12.01 18.71 -10.40
C VAL A 528 -10.92 17.80 -9.82
N PRO A 529 -9.79 18.38 -9.35
CA PRO A 529 -8.72 17.57 -8.78
C PRO A 529 -9.25 16.64 -7.68
N VAL A 530 -8.87 15.37 -7.73
CA VAL A 530 -9.24 14.39 -6.70
C VAL A 530 -8.33 14.45 -5.47
N TYR A 531 -7.36 15.37 -5.48
CA TYR A 531 -6.44 15.64 -4.37
C TYR A 531 -6.44 17.10 -4.02
N HIS A 532 -6.20 17.38 -2.75
CA HIS A 532 -5.86 18.74 -2.32
C HIS A 532 -4.54 18.71 -1.53
N ILE A 533 -3.90 19.84 -1.52
CA ILE A 533 -2.57 20.01 -0.94
C ILE A 533 -2.68 20.88 0.30
N VAL A 534 -2.16 20.36 1.41
CA VAL A 534 -2.08 21.08 2.68
C VAL A 534 -0.63 21.50 2.92
N ASP A 535 -0.40 22.81 3.15
CA ASP A 535 0.92 23.30 3.52
C ASP A 535 1.37 22.75 4.88
N ARG A 536 2.65 22.39 4.95
CA ARG A 536 3.27 21.87 6.15
C ARG A 536 4.48 22.70 6.56
N PRO A 537 4.78 22.78 7.87
CA PRO A 537 6.04 23.37 8.33
C PRO A 537 7.22 22.52 7.85
N ALA A 538 8.37 23.18 7.62
CA ALA A 538 9.60 22.49 7.24
C ALA A 538 9.98 21.43 8.28
N GLY A 539 10.35 20.24 7.79
CA GLY A 539 10.68 19.07 8.59
C GLY A 539 11.99 18.43 8.15
N GLU A 540 12.22 17.19 8.56
CA GLU A 540 13.32 16.36 8.08
C GLU A 540 12.87 15.63 6.81
N VAL A 541 13.66 15.74 5.74
CA VAL A 541 13.40 15.00 4.49
C VAL A 541 13.69 13.52 4.73
N LYS A 542 12.67 12.70 4.63
CA LYS A 542 12.79 11.24 4.68
C LYS A 542 12.42 10.67 3.30
N PRO A 543 13.16 9.66 2.80
CA PRO A 543 12.79 9.02 1.54
C PRO A 543 11.36 8.50 1.57
N CYS A 544 10.62 8.64 0.47
CA CYS A 544 9.27 8.10 0.35
C CYS A 544 9.32 6.57 0.41
N LEU A 545 8.34 5.97 1.09
CA LEU A 545 8.20 4.52 1.18
C LEU A 545 7.00 4.06 0.37
N HIS A 546 7.26 3.42 -0.77
CA HIS A 546 6.21 2.83 -1.58
C HIS A 546 5.58 1.61 -0.90
N MET A 547 4.30 1.35 -1.18
CA MET A 547 3.55 0.27 -0.53
C MET A 547 4.23 -1.10 -0.73
N GLY A 548 4.46 -1.82 0.37
CA GLY A 548 5.15 -3.12 0.36
C GLY A 548 6.67 -3.05 0.20
N ALA A 549 7.25 -1.86 -0.01
CA ALA A 549 8.69 -1.67 -0.12
C ALA A 549 9.38 -1.52 1.26
N ARG A 550 10.70 -1.57 1.22
CA ARG A 550 11.60 -1.26 2.34
C ARG A 550 12.70 -0.34 1.86
N HIS A 551 13.23 0.47 2.74
CA HIS A 551 14.45 1.21 2.47
C HIS A 551 15.65 0.28 2.59
N ILE A 552 16.42 0.17 1.51
CA ILE A 552 17.67 -0.59 1.45
C ILE A 552 18.81 0.31 0.99
N LYS A 553 20.04 -0.03 1.32
CA LYS A 553 21.20 0.80 1.00
C LYS A 553 21.98 0.20 -0.14
N LEU A 554 22.22 0.95 -1.20
CA LEU A 554 23.15 0.60 -2.26
C LEU A 554 24.57 0.85 -1.75
N VAL A 555 25.36 -0.23 -1.58
CA VAL A 555 26.71 -0.20 -1.00
C VAL A 555 27.82 -0.45 -2.02
N GLU A 556 27.52 -1.07 -3.16
CA GLU A 556 28.43 -1.20 -4.28
C GLU A 556 27.70 -0.89 -5.59
N ASN A 557 28.34 -0.11 -6.47
CA ASN A 557 27.86 0.20 -7.81
C ASN A 557 29.05 0.26 -8.77
N ARG A 558 29.46 -0.90 -9.26
CA ARG A 558 30.69 -1.08 -10.05
C ARG A 558 30.36 -1.40 -11.51
N ARG A 559 30.93 -0.64 -12.44
CA ARG A 559 30.89 -0.99 -13.86
C ARG A 559 31.69 -2.25 -14.14
N MET A 560 31.10 -3.19 -14.86
CA MET A 560 31.72 -4.49 -15.21
C MET A 560 32.30 -4.51 -16.60
N THR A 561 31.74 -3.73 -17.52
CA THR A 561 32.24 -3.65 -18.91
C THR A 561 33.26 -2.52 -19.04
N PRO A 562 34.21 -2.61 -20.01
CA PRO A 562 35.22 -1.56 -20.26
C PRO A 562 34.60 -0.18 -20.50
N ALA A 563 35.32 0.87 -20.11
CA ALA A 563 34.81 2.24 -20.22
C ALA A 563 34.60 2.70 -21.67
N ASP A 564 35.38 2.16 -22.59
CA ASP A 564 35.34 2.42 -24.05
C ASP A 564 34.34 1.55 -24.79
N TYR A 565 33.57 0.73 -24.09
CA TYR A 565 32.56 -0.15 -24.68
C TYR A 565 31.18 0.52 -24.62
N ASP A 566 30.45 0.40 -25.72
CA ASP A 566 29.12 1.03 -25.88
C ASP A 566 28.01 0.42 -25.00
N VAL A 567 28.24 -0.76 -24.44
CA VAL A 567 27.31 -1.40 -23.51
C VAL A 567 27.85 -1.27 -22.09
N GLU A 568 27.12 -0.58 -21.25
CA GLU A 568 27.44 -0.44 -19.84
C GLU A 568 26.64 -1.45 -19.01
N VAL A 569 27.34 -2.34 -18.28
CA VAL A 569 26.74 -3.25 -17.32
C VAL A 569 27.34 -2.98 -15.95
N ARG A 570 26.50 -2.99 -14.92
CA ARG A 570 26.91 -2.72 -13.54
C ARG A 570 26.58 -3.87 -12.61
N HIS A 571 27.47 -4.14 -11.70
CA HIS A 571 27.25 -4.95 -10.51
C HIS A 571 26.81 -4.02 -9.39
N LEU A 572 25.70 -4.36 -8.75
CA LEU A 572 25.16 -3.62 -7.60
C LEU A 572 25.10 -4.55 -6.40
N GLU A 573 25.49 -4.05 -5.22
CA GLU A 573 25.25 -4.73 -3.95
C GLU A 573 24.43 -3.83 -3.03
N PHE A 574 23.41 -4.42 -2.41
CA PHE A 574 22.55 -3.76 -1.44
C PHE A 574 22.74 -4.38 -0.06
N ASP A 575 22.77 -3.51 0.95
CA ASP A 575 22.68 -3.87 2.36
C ASP A 575 21.20 -3.89 2.77
N LEU A 576 20.74 -5.06 3.22
CA LEU A 576 19.38 -5.33 3.67
C LEU A 576 19.23 -5.24 5.19
N SER A 577 20.30 -4.88 5.92
CA SER A 577 20.28 -4.79 7.39
C SER A 577 19.14 -3.93 7.89
N GLY A 578 18.33 -4.46 8.80
CA GLY A 578 17.18 -3.76 9.39
C GLY A 578 15.93 -3.71 8.51
N SER A 579 15.92 -4.31 7.32
CA SER A 579 14.75 -4.36 6.43
C SER A 579 13.86 -5.59 6.60
N ASP A 580 14.31 -6.61 7.33
CA ASP A 580 13.69 -7.95 7.43
C ASP A 580 13.45 -8.67 6.08
N MET A 581 14.06 -8.18 5.00
CA MET A 581 13.90 -8.73 3.66
C MET A 581 14.62 -10.07 3.52
N LYS A 582 13.90 -11.05 2.98
CA LYS A 582 14.43 -12.37 2.62
C LYS A 582 14.06 -12.66 1.19
N TYR A 583 14.96 -13.34 0.48
CA TYR A 583 14.73 -13.74 -0.90
C TYR A 583 15.15 -15.17 -1.17
N ALA A 584 14.52 -15.79 -2.15
CA ALA A 584 14.82 -17.13 -2.64
C ALA A 584 15.56 -17.07 -3.99
N LEU A 585 16.00 -18.22 -4.46
CA LEU A 585 16.59 -18.35 -5.78
C LEU A 585 15.58 -18.03 -6.88
N GLY A 586 15.97 -17.19 -7.81
CA GLY A 586 15.14 -16.75 -8.93
C GLY A 586 14.27 -15.55 -8.61
N ASP A 587 14.13 -15.12 -7.36
CA ASP A 587 13.39 -13.91 -7.02
C ASP A 587 13.97 -12.66 -7.69
N SER A 588 13.13 -11.63 -7.82
CA SER A 588 13.51 -10.33 -8.36
C SER A 588 13.39 -9.23 -7.30
N LEU A 589 14.23 -8.22 -7.42
CA LEU A 589 14.12 -6.98 -6.69
C LEU A 589 13.28 -5.98 -7.51
N ALA A 590 12.15 -5.56 -7.00
CA ALA A 590 11.45 -4.38 -7.44
C ALA A 590 12.18 -3.15 -6.92
N LEU A 591 12.68 -2.29 -7.80
CA LEU A 591 13.41 -1.08 -7.47
C LEU A 591 12.66 0.14 -7.99
N TRP A 592 12.35 1.11 -7.13
CA TRP A 592 11.75 2.38 -7.54
C TRP A 592 12.83 3.35 -7.97
N PRO A 593 12.79 3.83 -9.24
CA PRO A 593 13.72 4.84 -9.71
C PRO A 593 13.41 6.23 -9.15
N GLN A 594 14.36 7.14 -9.33
CA GLN A 594 14.20 8.55 -8.99
C GLN A 594 14.42 9.40 -10.24
N ASN A 595 13.57 10.40 -10.46
CA ASN A 595 13.82 11.40 -11.48
C ASN A 595 15.11 12.17 -11.19
N ASP A 596 15.72 12.73 -12.24
CA ASP A 596 16.93 13.54 -12.09
C ASP A 596 16.62 14.83 -11.32
N PRO A 597 17.22 15.09 -10.16
CA PRO A 597 16.96 16.31 -9.39
C PRO A 597 17.20 17.61 -10.17
N ILE A 598 18.15 17.60 -11.12
CA ILE A 598 18.41 18.75 -11.99
C ILE A 598 17.24 19.00 -12.94
N GLU A 599 16.68 17.94 -13.51
CA GLU A 599 15.50 18.04 -14.39
C GLU A 599 14.25 18.39 -13.57
N VAL A 600 14.14 17.94 -12.33
CA VAL A 600 13.08 18.36 -11.38
C VAL A 600 13.15 19.85 -11.09
N ASP A 601 14.34 20.41 -10.88
CA ASP A 601 14.49 21.85 -10.65
C ASP A 601 14.07 22.66 -11.89
N LYS A 602 14.44 22.21 -13.08
CA LYS A 602 13.99 22.84 -14.35
C LYS A 602 12.46 22.74 -14.51
N PHE A 603 11.89 21.60 -14.15
CA PHE A 603 10.44 21.38 -14.20
C PHE A 603 9.70 22.31 -13.23
N CYS A 604 10.13 22.36 -11.97
CA CYS A 604 9.56 23.26 -10.98
C CYS A 604 9.68 24.73 -11.38
N MET A 605 10.84 25.12 -11.91
CA MET A 605 11.07 26.50 -12.40
C MET A 605 10.12 26.83 -13.56
N HIS A 606 9.90 25.90 -14.49
CA HIS A 606 9.04 26.11 -15.67
C HIS A 606 7.59 26.40 -15.25
N TYR A 607 7.08 25.65 -14.26
CA TYR A 607 5.69 25.78 -13.78
C TYR A 607 5.53 26.75 -12.61
N GLY A 608 6.62 27.35 -12.12
CA GLY A 608 6.59 28.30 -11.01
C GLY A 608 6.34 27.64 -9.64
N TYR A 609 6.59 26.34 -9.51
CA TYR A 609 6.48 25.64 -8.24
C TYR A 609 7.69 25.93 -7.36
N ASN A 610 7.44 26.17 -6.05
CA ASN A 610 8.53 26.26 -5.08
C ASN A 610 8.97 24.84 -4.67
N PRO A 611 10.18 24.39 -5.07
CA PRO A 611 10.64 23.03 -4.79
C PRO A 611 10.83 22.75 -3.29
N ASP A 612 11.06 23.76 -2.48
CA ASP A 612 11.29 23.63 -1.05
C ASP A 612 10.02 23.79 -0.21
N ARG A 613 8.85 23.98 -0.84
CA ARG A 613 7.54 24.01 -0.20
C ARG A 613 7.23 22.63 0.37
N TRP A 614 6.89 22.59 1.66
CA TRP A 614 6.44 21.35 2.33
C TRP A 614 4.94 21.19 2.18
N VAL A 615 4.54 20.01 1.79
CA VAL A 615 3.14 19.69 1.50
C VAL A 615 2.77 18.31 2.03
N GLN A 616 1.50 18.13 2.37
CA GLN A 616 0.85 16.85 2.53
C GLN A 616 -0.25 16.75 1.48
N ILE A 617 -0.27 15.66 0.74
CA ILE A 617 -1.28 15.38 -0.27
C ILE A 617 -2.39 14.57 0.38
N ARG A 618 -3.65 14.96 0.15
CA ARG A 618 -4.82 14.29 0.68
C ARG A 618 -5.85 14.04 -0.42
N PRO A 619 -6.50 12.87 -0.44
CA PRO A 619 -7.58 12.63 -1.40
C PRO A 619 -8.80 13.52 -1.06
N VAL A 620 -9.55 13.90 -2.08
CA VAL A 620 -10.86 14.53 -1.93
C VAL A 620 -11.92 13.43 -1.96
N GLY A 621 -12.59 13.20 -0.83
CA GLY A 621 -13.59 12.14 -0.70
C GLY A 621 -13.06 10.78 -0.24
N SER A 622 -13.95 9.79 -0.14
CA SER A 622 -13.66 8.46 0.41
C SER A 622 -13.07 7.45 -0.58
N GLU A 623 -12.89 7.82 -1.83
CA GLU A 623 -12.25 6.95 -2.82
C GLU A 623 -10.75 6.93 -2.56
N SER A 624 -10.30 6.05 -1.66
CA SER A 624 -8.87 5.72 -1.57
C SER A 624 -8.50 4.99 -2.86
N ASN A 625 -7.92 5.70 -3.79
CA ASN A 625 -7.17 5.07 -4.87
C ASN A 625 -5.89 4.54 -4.24
N ALA A 626 -5.75 3.21 -4.14
CA ALA A 626 -4.54 2.53 -3.68
C ALA A 626 -3.26 3.01 -4.41
N LYS A 627 -3.43 3.66 -5.55
CA LYS A 627 -2.40 4.30 -6.37
C LYS A 627 -1.54 5.31 -5.60
N TYR A 628 -2.06 5.95 -4.56
CA TYR A 628 -1.42 7.13 -3.97
C TYR A 628 -1.13 7.00 -2.47
N ASP A 629 -1.26 5.80 -1.90
CA ASP A 629 -0.94 5.59 -0.47
C ASP A 629 0.46 6.08 -0.11
N VAL A 630 1.42 6.00 -1.05
CA VAL A 630 2.77 6.55 -0.88
C VAL A 630 2.78 8.06 -0.68
N LEU A 631 1.82 8.79 -1.27
CA LEU A 631 1.74 10.25 -1.21
C LEU A 631 1.04 10.74 0.06
N PHE A 632 0.15 9.94 0.65
CA PHE A 632 -0.73 10.39 1.73
C PHE A 632 -0.15 10.29 3.14
N GLU A 633 0.82 9.40 3.33
CA GLU A 633 1.35 9.11 4.67
C GLU A 633 2.46 10.07 5.14
N ASN A 634 3.02 10.90 4.24
CA ASN A 634 4.21 11.69 4.53
C ASN A 634 4.05 13.17 4.23
N ASP A 635 4.62 14.00 5.11
CA ASP A 635 4.91 15.38 4.79
C ASP A 635 6.17 15.40 3.91
N ILE A 636 6.05 15.91 2.68
CA ILE A 636 7.13 15.89 1.67
C ILE A 636 7.36 17.28 1.08
N THR A 637 8.55 17.52 0.53
CA THR A 637 8.77 18.72 -0.28
C THR A 637 8.23 18.52 -1.70
N VAL A 638 7.88 19.62 -2.39
CA VAL A 638 7.49 19.55 -3.80
C VAL A 638 8.62 18.96 -4.65
N ARG A 639 9.90 19.26 -4.33
CA ARG A 639 11.06 18.62 -4.95
C ARG A 639 11.00 17.09 -4.79
N GLN A 640 10.77 16.62 -3.58
CA GLN A 640 10.70 15.18 -3.28
C GLN A 640 9.54 14.49 -3.99
N LEU A 641 8.39 15.17 -4.08
CA LEU A 641 7.22 14.68 -4.84
C LEU A 641 7.60 14.34 -6.28
N PHE A 642 8.35 15.24 -6.96
CA PHE A 642 8.76 15.01 -8.35
C PHE A 642 10.02 14.17 -8.48
N VAL A 643 10.89 14.08 -7.49
CA VAL A 643 12.06 13.18 -7.54
C VAL A 643 11.66 11.71 -7.32
N GLU A 644 10.79 11.44 -6.36
CA GLU A 644 10.55 10.08 -5.85
C GLU A 644 9.16 9.51 -6.20
N CYS A 645 8.18 10.36 -6.52
CA CYS A 645 6.79 9.91 -6.60
C CYS A 645 6.15 10.07 -7.98
N LEU A 646 6.24 11.24 -8.62
CA LEU A 646 5.55 11.53 -9.88
C LEU A 646 6.48 11.40 -11.09
N ASP A 647 6.02 10.67 -12.10
CA ASP A 647 6.77 10.45 -13.33
C ASP A 647 6.45 11.50 -14.40
N PHE A 648 7.28 12.54 -14.51
CA PHE A 648 7.21 13.52 -15.60
C PHE A 648 8.23 13.25 -16.71
N ALA A 649 9.19 12.37 -16.47
CA ALA A 649 10.28 12.03 -17.38
C ALA A 649 10.00 10.76 -18.21
N GLY A 650 8.97 10.02 -17.89
CA GLY A 650 8.52 8.86 -18.65
C GLY A 650 7.79 9.21 -19.94
N LYS A 651 7.41 8.17 -20.69
CA LYS A 651 6.65 8.32 -21.93
C LYS A 651 5.17 8.50 -21.62
N PRO A 652 4.52 9.53 -22.21
CA PRO A 652 3.08 9.74 -22.02
C PRO A 652 2.25 8.56 -22.53
N THR A 653 1.17 8.28 -21.79
CA THR A 653 0.15 7.30 -22.16
C THR A 653 -0.88 7.93 -23.10
N ARG A 654 -1.71 7.10 -23.74
CA ARG A 654 -2.82 7.62 -24.56
C ARG A 654 -3.81 8.42 -23.72
N GLY A 655 -4.11 7.98 -22.50
CA GLY A 655 -4.99 8.69 -21.60
C GLY A 655 -4.51 10.09 -21.22
N PHE A 656 -3.19 10.31 -21.20
CA PHE A 656 -2.62 11.63 -21.05
C PHE A 656 -2.96 12.54 -22.26
N TYR A 657 -2.78 12.04 -23.48
CA TYR A 657 -3.10 12.82 -24.69
C TYR A 657 -4.61 13.11 -24.81
N ASP A 658 -5.47 12.17 -24.40
CA ASP A 658 -6.93 12.36 -24.37
C ASP A 658 -7.37 13.50 -23.45
N GLY A 659 -6.66 13.72 -22.32
CA GLY A 659 -6.98 14.76 -21.34
C GLY A 659 -6.23 16.08 -21.53
N LEU A 660 -5.12 16.07 -22.23
CA LEU A 660 -4.15 17.19 -22.30
C LEU A 660 -4.79 18.51 -22.71
N TRP A 661 -5.69 18.49 -23.69
CA TRP A 661 -6.33 19.70 -24.26
C TRP A 661 -7.18 20.46 -23.23
N LYS A 662 -7.68 19.80 -22.19
CA LYS A 662 -8.46 20.43 -21.13
C LYS A 662 -7.63 21.44 -20.31
N HIS A 663 -6.32 21.23 -20.25
CA HIS A 663 -5.37 22.08 -19.51
C HIS A 663 -4.81 23.24 -20.35
N CYS A 664 -5.07 23.26 -21.67
CA CYS A 664 -4.65 24.37 -22.54
C CYS A 664 -5.53 25.62 -22.32
N LYS A 665 -4.90 26.73 -21.96
CA LYS A 665 -5.57 28.04 -21.79
C LYS A 665 -5.70 28.81 -23.08
N ASN A 666 -4.81 28.58 -24.06
CA ASN A 666 -4.86 29.17 -25.39
C ASN A 666 -5.83 28.39 -26.29
N PRO A 667 -6.86 29.04 -26.90
CA PRO A 667 -7.83 28.35 -27.76
C PRO A 667 -7.22 27.58 -28.93
N ASN A 668 -6.16 28.12 -29.56
CA ASN A 668 -5.51 27.46 -30.69
C ASN A 668 -4.74 26.21 -30.24
N GLU A 669 -4.07 26.26 -29.10
CA GLU A 669 -3.38 25.13 -28.50
C GLU A 669 -4.39 24.08 -28.07
N LYS A 670 -5.51 24.50 -27.46
CA LYS A 670 -6.60 23.65 -27.05
C LYS A 670 -7.17 22.86 -28.22
N GLU A 671 -7.48 23.52 -29.32
CA GLU A 671 -7.99 22.87 -30.52
C GLU A 671 -6.94 21.93 -31.15
N SER A 672 -5.67 22.32 -31.19
CA SER A 672 -4.58 21.46 -31.66
C SER A 672 -4.41 20.23 -30.81
N ALA A 673 -4.38 20.37 -29.47
CA ALA A 673 -4.25 19.24 -28.55
C ALA A 673 -5.46 18.29 -28.61
N LYS A 674 -6.68 18.81 -28.79
CA LYS A 674 -7.89 18.01 -28.97
C LYS A 674 -7.83 17.11 -30.20
N LYS A 675 -7.19 17.59 -31.29
CA LYS A 675 -7.03 16.81 -32.53
C LYS A 675 -6.08 15.64 -32.40
N LEU A 676 -5.18 15.62 -31.42
CA LEU A 676 -4.18 14.55 -31.23
C LEU A 676 -4.77 13.13 -31.21
N MET A 677 -5.94 12.96 -30.56
CA MET A 677 -6.56 11.65 -30.44
C MET A 677 -7.85 11.51 -31.26
N THR A 678 -8.39 12.63 -31.79
CA THR A 678 -9.67 12.62 -32.50
C THR A 678 -9.50 12.54 -34.03
N THR A 679 -8.30 12.82 -34.56
CA THR A 679 -8.03 12.76 -36.00
C THR A 679 -6.91 11.76 -36.32
N ASP A 680 -6.92 11.20 -37.54
CA ASP A 680 -5.88 10.26 -37.97
C ASP A 680 -4.51 10.93 -38.06
N GLU A 681 -4.46 12.22 -38.49
CA GLU A 681 -3.23 12.99 -38.49
C GLU A 681 -2.67 13.20 -37.09
N GLY A 682 -3.54 13.50 -36.11
CA GLY A 682 -3.15 13.65 -34.70
C GLY A 682 -2.62 12.34 -34.12
N LYS A 683 -3.29 11.22 -34.37
CA LYS A 683 -2.84 9.89 -33.95
C LYS A 683 -1.47 9.54 -34.52
N LEU A 684 -1.25 9.84 -35.82
CA LEU A 684 0.06 9.63 -36.45
C LEU A 684 1.15 10.51 -35.81
N GLN A 685 0.82 11.76 -35.46
CA GLN A 685 1.71 12.65 -34.74
C GLN A 685 2.10 12.10 -33.36
N VAL A 686 1.13 11.60 -32.59
CA VAL A 686 1.36 10.95 -31.27
C VAL A 686 2.27 9.74 -31.43
N GLN A 687 2.02 8.89 -32.44
CA GLN A 687 2.91 7.74 -32.73
C GLN A 687 4.34 8.22 -33.05
N GLY A 688 4.49 9.31 -33.79
CA GLY A 688 5.79 9.93 -34.05
C GLY A 688 6.49 10.40 -32.78
N TRP A 689 5.77 11.01 -31.86
CA TRP A 689 6.29 11.43 -30.55
C TRP A 689 6.70 10.24 -29.67
N LEU A 690 5.89 9.18 -29.65
CA LEU A 690 6.22 7.94 -28.91
C LEU A 690 7.49 7.26 -29.47
N LYS A 691 7.64 7.21 -30.81
CA LYS A 691 8.86 6.71 -31.46
C LYS A 691 10.07 7.61 -31.14
N SER A 692 9.84 8.91 -31.01
CA SER A 692 10.87 9.90 -30.64
C SER A 692 11.18 9.92 -29.14
N SER A 693 10.47 9.13 -28.34
CA SER A 693 10.64 9.06 -26.89
C SER A 693 10.49 10.41 -26.20
N LEU A 694 9.51 11.23 -26.62
CA LEU A 694 9.14 12.43 -25.90
C LEU A 694 8.58 12.05 -24.52
N THR A 695 8.99 12.83 -23.51
CA THR A 695 8.51 12.66 -22.14
C THR A 695 7.21 13.47 -21.93
N PHE A 696 6.54 13.23 -20.80
CA PHE A 696 5.42 14.07 -20.38
C PHE A 696 5.81 15.57 -20.42
N PHE A 697 6.96 15.89 -19.87
CA PHE A 697 7.45 17.28 -19.85
C PHE A 697 7.73 17.82 -21.25
N ASP A 698 8.33 17.02 -22.16
CA ASP A 698 8.58 17.44 -23.53
C ASP A 698 7.28 17.77 -24.27
N VAL A 699 6.24 16.92 -24.11
CA VAL A 699 4.94 17.13 -24.74
C VAL A 699 4.24 18.36 -24.17
N MET A 700 4.23 18.54 -22.85
CA MET A 700 3.62 19.72 -22.23
C MET A 700 4.28 21.02 -22.67
N LYS A 701 5.59 21.04 -22.90
CA LYS A 701 6.31 22.22 -23.46
C LYS A 701 5.90 22.60 -24.89
N ILE A 702 5.32 21.66 -25.65
CA ILE A 702 4.77 21.98 -27.00
C ILE A 702 3.54 22.88 -26.88
N TYR A 703 2.89 22.89 -25.74
CA TYR A 703 1.70 23.68 -25.43
C TYR A 703 1.96 24.64 -24.26
N PRO A 704 2.64 25.79 -24.48
CA PRO A 704 3.09 26.69 -23.42
C PRO A 704 1.96 27.24 -22.52
N SER A 705 0.71 27.23 -23.00
CA SER A 705 -0.44 27.67 -22.18
C SER A 705 -0.88 26.66 -21.11
N ILE A 706 -0.31 25.46 -21.12
CA ILE A 706 -0.53 24.45 -20.07
C ILE A 706 0.26 24.86 -18.82
N MET A 707 -0.44 25.44 -17.87
CA MET A 707 0.12 25.88 -16.58
C MET A 707 -0.80 25.36 -15.48
N PRO A 708 -0.74 24.06 -15.16
CA PRO A 708 -1.59 23.42 -14.16
C PRO A 708 -1.19 23.86 -12.73
N SER A 709 -2.13 23.84 -11.81
CA SER A 709 -1.84 23.88 -10.39
C SER A 709 -1.08 22.62 -9.95
N LEU A 710 -0.55 22.60 -8.73
CA LEU A 710 0.16 21.42 -8.25
C LEU A 710 -0.81 20.24 -8.09
N GLU A 711 -2.06 20.49 -7.68
CA GLU A 711 -3.14 19.50 -7.60
C GLU A 711 -3.46 18.90 -8.97
N GLU A 712 -3.69 19.75 -9.98
CA GLU A 712 -3.92 19.28 -11.36
C GLU A 712 -2.73 18.50 -11.92
N MET A 713 -1.49 18.84 -11.51
CA MET A 713 -0.29 18.15 -11.94
C MET A 713 -0.21 16.73 -11.34
N ILE A 714 -0.64 16.53 -10.10
CA ILE A 714 -0.72 15.21 -9.46
C ILE A 714 -1.71 14.31 -10.20
N ASP A 715 -2.82 14.85 -10.66
CA ASP A 715 -3.80 14.11 -11.47
C ASP A 715 -3.29 13.78 -12.87
N LEU A 716 -2.55 14.70 -13.47
CA LEU A 716 -2.08 14.60 -14.84
C LEU A 716 -0.92 13.61 -15.01
N LEU A 717 -0.04 13.50 -14.01
CA LEU A 717 1.15 12.66 -14.07
C LEU A 717 0.92 11.31 -13.33
N PRO A 718 1.43 10.21 -13.88
CA PRO A 718 1.40 8.92 -13.18
C PRO A 718 2.45 8.90 -12.06
N LEU A 719 2.31 7.92 -11.15
CA LEU A 719 3.38 7.60 -10.19
C LEU A 719 4.57 6.95 -10.89
N VAL A 720 5.76 7.21 -10.34
CA VAL A 720 6.98 6.47 -10.68
C VAL A 720 6.76 4.99 -10.39
N ARG A 721 6.99 4.14 -11.39
CA ARG A 721 6.80 2.69 -11.30
C ARG A 721 8.12 2.00 -10.97
N CYS A 722 8.07 0.93 -10.19
CA CYS A 722 9.24 0.09 -9.97
C CYS A 722 9.67 -0.64 -11.25
N ARG A 723 10.93 -1.06 -11.27
CA ARG A 723 11.48 -1.98 -12.28
C ARG A 723 11.97 -3.23 -11.57
N TYR A 724 11.72 -4.36 -12.19
CA TYR A 724 12.10 -5.67 -11.65
C TYR A 724 13.47 -6.08 -12.20
N TYR A 725 14.34 -6.49 -11.29
CA TYR A 725 15.68 -7.00 -11.63
C TYR A 725 15.87 -8.35 -10.97
N SER A 726 16.18 -9.37 -11.78
CA SER A 726 16.46 -10.71 -11.26
C SER A 726 17.66 -10.69 -10.33
N ILE A 727 17.53 -11.25 -9.14
CA ILE A 727 18.56 -11.24 -8.11
C ILE A 727 19.71 -12.13 -8.54
N ALA A 728 20.94 -11.57 -8.54
CA ALA A 728 22.16 -12.21 -9.01
C ALA A 728 22.96 -12.88 -7.89
N SER A 729 22.37 -13.08 -6.72
CA SER A 729 23.05 -13.68 -5.55
C SER A 729 22.21 -14.73 -4.84
N CYS A 730 22.89 -15.66 -4.20
CA CYS A 730 22.26 -16.59 -3.25
C CYS A 730 22.48 -16.10 -1.83
N GLN A 731 21.41 -15.80 -1.08
CA GLN A 731 21.48 -15.25 0.27
C GLN A 731 22.32 -16.13 1.23
N LYS A 732 22.24 -17.46 1.08
CA LYS A 732 23.06 -18.42 1.86
C LYS A 732 24.56 -18.34 1.55
N PHE A 733 24.92 -17.84 0.38
CA PHE A 733 26.30 -17.75 -0.08
C PHE A 733 26.93 -16.36 0.24
N VAL A 734 26.19 -15.28 -0.03
CA VAL A 734 26.71 -13.91 0.13
C VAL A 734 26.50 -13.34 1.55
N GLY A 735 25.60 -13.91 2.34
CA GLY A 735 25.19 -13.45 3.67
C GLY A 735 23.74 -12.97 3.69
N VAL A 736 23.13 -13.03 4.88
CA VAL A 736 21.68 -12.78 5.06
C VAL A 736 21.28 -11.32 4.79
N ASP A 737 22.23 -10.40 4.95
CA ASP A 737 22.00 -8.96 4.82
C ASP A 737 22.44 -8.41 3.45
N LYS A 738 22.72 -9.28 2.48
CA LYS A 738 23.25 -8.87 1.17
C LYS A 738 22.37 -9.34 0.03
N LEU A 739 22.17 -8.45 -0.95
CA LEU A 739 21.52 -8.71 -2.21
C LEU A 739 22.34 -8.11 -3.35
N GLN A 740 22.54 -8.88 -4.43
CA GLN A 740 23.31 -8.41 -5.57
C GLN A 740 22.48 -8.45 -6.85
N LEU A 741 22.68 -7.45 -7.70
CA LEU A 741 22.09 -7.36 -9.03
C LEU A 741 23.17 -7.25 -10.10
N CYS A 742 22.79 -7.62 -11.33
CA CYS A 742 23.54 -7.38 -12.55
C CYS A 742 22.66 -6.61 -13.53
N VAL A 743 22.95 -5.32 -13.74
CA VAL A 743 22.06 -4.39 -14.45
C VAL A 743 22.76 -3.80 -15.66
N GLY A 744 22.14 -3.96 -16.85
CA GLY A 744 22.53 -3.24 -18.04
C GLY A 744 21.93 -1.83 -18.05
N ILE A 745 22.78 -0.83 -18.29
CA ILE A 745 22.33 0.55 -18.49
C ILE A 745 21.74 0.67 -19.89
N VAL A 746 20.54 1.21 -19.99
CA VAL A 746 19.80 1.33 -21.24
C VAL A 746 19.90 2.77 -21.75
N ASP A 747 20.66 2.97 -22.83
CA ASP A 747 20.76 4.21 -23.57
C ASP A 747 20.31 4.02 -25.00
N TRP A 748 19.69 5.03 -25.57
CA TRP A 748 19.34 5.07 -26.99
C TRP A 748 19.36 6.49 -27.55
N MET A 749 19.67 6.59 -28.83
CA MET A 749 19.51 7.85 -29.55
C MET A 749 18.07 7.95 -30.05
N ASN A 750 17.37 9.03 -29.74
CA ASN A 750 16.08 9.28 -30.35
C ASN A 750 16.24 9.73 -31.83
N PRO A 751 15.17 9.73 -32.64
CA PRO A 751 15.25 10.16 -34.04
C PRO A 751 15.75 11.59 -34.27
N GLN A 752 15.69 12.45 -33.24
CA GLN A 752 16.21 13.81 -33.25
C GLN A 752 17.69 13.91 -32.87
N GLY A 753 18.37 12.77 -32.67
CA GLY A 753 19.79 12.71 -32.31
C GLY A 753 20.11 13.05 -30.86
N SER A 754 19.13 13.06 -29.96
CA SER A 754 19.36 13.26 -28.51
C SER A 754 19.52 11.92 -27.80
N LEU A 755 20.53 11.82 -26.92
CA LEU A 755 20.73 10.66 -26.08
C LEU A 755 19.65 10.62 -25.01
N ARG A 756 18.99 9.48 -24.87
CA ARG A 756 18.02 9.18 -23.82
C ARG A 756 18.54 8.00 -22.99
N THR A 757 18.27 8.04 -21.71
CA THR A 757 18.61 6.97 -20.76
C THR A 757 17.35 6.45 -20.09
N GLY A 758 17.28 5.14 -19.84
CA GLY A 758 16.18 4.55 -19.11
C GLY A 758 16.10 5.10 -17.68
N GLU A 759 14.91 5.39 -17.21
CA GLU A 759 14.65 6.04 -15.93
C GLU A 759 15.37 5.36 -14.74
N ALA A 760 15.15 4.06 -14.56
CA ALA A 760 15.78 3.30 -13.47
C ALA A 760 17.29 3.13 -13.67
N THR A 761 17.72 2.89 -14.90
CA THR A 761 19.14 2.74 -15.19
C THR A 761 19.89 4.06 -15.12
N GLY A 762 19.21 5.17 -15.45
CA GLY A 762 19.69 6.54 -15.21
C GLY A 762 19.88 6.85 -13.74
N THR A 763 18.93 6.44 -12.88
CA THR A 763 19.06 6.53 -11.42
C THR A 763 20.29 5.76 -10.93
N ILE A 764 20.48 4.50 -11.37
CA ILE A 764 21.64 3.67 -11.01
C ILE A 764 22.93 4.35 -11.45
N ARG A 765 22.98 4.91 -12.67
CA ARG A 765 24.17 5.60 -13.17
C ARG A 765 24.49 6.86 -12.36
N ARG A 766 23.50 7.67 -11.98
CA ARG A 766 23.70 8.85 -11.13
C ARG A 766 24.30 8.49 -9.78
N PHE A 767 23.83 7.42 -9.15
CA PHE A 767 24.37 6.96 -7.87
C PHE A 767 25.86 6.54 -7.94
N ALA A 768 26.33 6.12 -9.11
CA ALA A 768 27.74 5.83 -9.32
C ALA A 768 28.63 7.09 -9.40
N GLN A 769 28.05 8.25 -9.78
CA GLN A 769 28.80 9.51 -9.97
C GLN A 769 29.01 10.28 -8.66
N ILE A 770 28.22 10.01 -7.62
CA ILE A 770 28.25 10.76 -6.35
C ILE A 770 29.36 10.25 -5.42
N GLY A 771 30.08 9.20 -5.80
CA GLY A 771 31.27 8.67 -5.12
C GLY A 771 30.96 7.52 -4.17
N GLU A 772 31.96 6.66 -3.99
CA GLU A 772 31.86 5.39 -3.26
C GLU A 772 31.61 5.53 -1.74
N SER A 773 31.56 6.76 -1.20
CA SER A 773 31.47 6.99 0.25
C SER A 773 30.08 7.29 0.81
N LEU A 774 29.05 7.43 -0.04
CA LEU A 774 27.68 7.69 0.39
C LEU A 774 26.77 6.53 0.00
N ALA A 775 26.40 5.70 0.96
CA ALA A 775 25.36 4.69 0.78
C ALA A 775 24.03 5.36 0.43
N HIS A 776 23.57 5.14 -0.82
CA HIS A 776 22.28 5.67 -1.27
C HIS A 776 21.15 4.79 -0.75
N THR A 777 20.18 5.42 -0.08
CA THR A 777 18.94 4.74 0.31
C THR A 777 17.98 4.72 -0.87
N VAL A 778 17.47 3.54 -1.20
CA VAL A 778 16.48 3.32 -2.26
C VAL A 778 15.31 2.50 -1.74
N CYS A 779 14.15 2.63 -2.38
CA CYS A 779 13.01 1.78 -2.12
C CYS A 779 13.11 0.49 -2.91
N GLY A 780 13.00 -0.65 -2.22
CA GLY A 780 13.02 -1.97 -2.84
C GLY A 780 12.02 -2.94 -2.20
N ALA A 781 11.50 -3.89 -2.99
CA ALA A 781 10.65 -4.98 -2.53
C ALA A 781 11.05 -6.28 -3.21
N ILE A 782 10.92 -7.41 -2.52
CA ILE A 782 11.14 -8.73 -3.13
C ILE A 782 9.87 -9.16 -3.85
N LYS A 783 10.02 -9.53 -5.11
CA LYS A 783 9.00 -10.21 -5.90
C LYS A 783 9.39 -11.68 -6.07
N ALA A 784 8.53 -12.58 -5.63
CA ALA A 784 8.74 -14.01 -5.79
C ALA A 784 8.84 -14.40 -7.27
N THR A 785 9.74 -15.34 -7.54
CA THR A 785 9.98 -15.86 -8.89
C THR A 785 8.80 -16.65 -9.44
N ALA A 786 8.66 -16.62 -10.77
CA ALA A 786 7.87 -17.57 -11.54
C ALA A 786 8.65 -18.85 -11.91
N PHE A 787 9.93 -18.95 -11.61
CA PHE A 787 10.72 -20.14 -11.90
C PHE A 787 10.33 -21.33 -11.01
N ASN A 788 10.02 -22.45 -11.65
CA ASN A 788 9.83 -23.72 -10.96
C ASN A 788 11.20 -24.36 -10.70
N LEU A 789 11.66 -24.29 -9.46
CA LEU A 789 12.91 -24.92 -9.07
C LEU A 789 12.79 -26.46 -9.05
N PRO A 790 13.90 -27.21 -9.32
CA PRO A 790 13.87 -28.65 -9.22
C PRO A 790 13.48 -29.09 -7.81
N PRO A 791 12.75 -30.19 -7.64
CA PRO A 791 12.34 -30.72 -6.34
C PRO A 791 13.52 -31.04 -5.43
N THR A 792 14.68 -31.37 -6.00
CA THR A 792 15.93 -31.65 -5.27
C THR A 792 17.14 -31.05 -5.98
N ASP A 793 18.19 -30.76 -5.23
CA ASP A 793 19.44 -30.25 -5.76
C ASP A 793 20.24 -31.30 -6.59
N LEU A 794 19.73 -32.52 -6.72
CA LEU A 794 20.37 -33.61 -7.51
C LEU A 794 19.96 -33.64 -8.99
N HIS A 795 18.87 -32.96 -9.37
CA HIS A 795 18.46 -32.87 -10.75
C HIS A 795 19.47 -32.06 -11.58
N PRO A 796 19.74 -32.47 -12.82
CA PRO A 796 20.49 -31.63 -13.74
C PRO A 796 19.81 -30.28 -13.97
N ILE A 797 20.63 -29.22 -14.03
CA ILE A 797 20.18 -27.88 -14.39
C ILE A 797 20.94 -27.42 -15.63
N LEU A 798 20.21 -27.01 -16.65
CA LEU A 798 20.72 -26.39 -17.85
C LEU A 798 20.22 -24.93 -17.89
N VAL A 799 21.12 -23.98 -17.91
CA VAL A 799 20.76 -22.56 -17.94
C VAL A 799 21.29 -21.87 -19.19
N ALA A 800 20.48 -21.06 -19.84
CA ALA A 800 20.84 -20.27 -21.01
C ALA A 800 20.64 -18.79 -20.70
N GLY A 801 21.72 -18.02 -20.51
CA GLY A 801 21.73 -16.61 -20.15
C GLY A 801 22.42 -15.74 -21.17
N MET A 802 21.81 -14.61 -21.56
CA MET A 802 22.41 -13.66 -22.48
C MET A 802 22.69 -12.33 -21.82
N GLY A 803 23.97 -11.93 -21.81
CA GLY A 803 24.39 -10.71 -21.16
C GLY A 803 23.92 -10.71 -19.69
N THR A 804 23.11 -9.71 -19.30
CA THR A 804 22.56 -9.60 -17.95
C THR A 804 21.55 -10.72 -17.57
N GLY A 805 21.08 -11.50 -18.54
CA GLY A 805 20.31 -12.73 -18.30
C GLY A 805 21.09 -13.83 -17.54
N LEU A 806 22.37 -13.64 -17.31
CA LEU A 806 23.17 -14.48 -16.40
C LEU A 806 22.79 -14.24 -14.92
N ALA A 807 22.15 -13.13 -14.57
CA ALA A 807 21.86 -12.70 -13.19
C ALA A 807 21.21 -13.81 -12.33
N PRO A 808 19.99 -14.33 -12.64
CA PRO A 808 19.36 -15.35 -11.81
C PRO A 808 20.19 -16.64 -11.77
N PHE A 809 20.91 -16.97 -12.83
CA PHE A 809 21.69 -18.18 -12.92
C PHE A 809 22.97 -18.10 -12.09
N ARG A 810 23.55 -16.91 -11.91
CA ARG A 810 24.63 -16.69 -10.95
C ARG A 810 24.19 -17.05 -9.52
N ALA A 811 22.97 -16.71 -9.15
CA ALA A 811 22.40 -17.10 -7.86
C ALA A 811 22.29 -18.65 -7.75
N PHE A 812 21.85 -19.34 -8.80
CA PHE A 812 21.77 -20.82 -8.84
C PHE A 812 23.16 -21.45 -8.72
N ILE A 813 24.16 -20.92 -9.41
CA ILE A 813 25.54 -21.37 -9.34
C ILE A 813 26.10 -21.19 -7.93
N GLN A 814 25.91 -20.02 -7.33
CA GLN A 814 26.30 -19.74 -5.94
C GLN A 814 25.62 -20.69 -4.94
N HIS A 815 24.36 -21.03 -5.16
CA HIS A 815 23.64 -22.00 -4.32
C HIS A 815 24.31 -23.38 -4.41
N ARG A 816 24.62 -23.86 -5.63
CA ARG A 816 25.32 -25.11 -5.86
C ARG A 816 26.73 -25.09 -5.27
N ALA A 817 27.44 -23.98 -5.37
CA ALA A 817 28.75 -23.78 -4.75
C ALA A 817 28.65 -23.86 -3.22
N TRP A 818 27.64 -23.22 -2.62
CA TRP A 818 27.42 -23.29 -1.19
C TRP A 818 27.13 -24.72 -0.71
N LEU A 819 26.25 -25.45 -1.41
CA LEU A 819 25.94 -26.84 -1.09
C LEU A 819 27.20 -27.73 -1.16
N LYS A 820 27.94 -27.64 -2.28
CA LYS A 820 29.14 -28.44 -2.49
C LYS A 820 30.22 -28.15 -1.45
N ARG A 821 30.47 -26.89 -1.13
CA ARG A 821 31.39 -26.47 -0.06
C ARG A 821 30.92 -26.91 1.32
N SER A 822 29.61 -27.12 1.50
CA SER A 822 29.03 -27.70 2.72
C SER A 822 29.02 -29.23 2.73
N GLY A 823 29.64 -29.90 1.76
CA GLY A 823 29.73 -31.37 1.66
C GLY A 823 28.45 -32.06 1.19
N LYS A 824 27.49 -31.31 0.67
CA LYS A 824 26.22 -31.85 0.15
C LYS A 824 26.37 -32.21 -1.34
N PRO A 825 25.78 -33.33 -1.79
CA PRO A 825 25.80 -33.69 -3.19
C PRO A 825 24.94 -32.75 -4.03
N VAL A 826 25.38 -32.44 -5.24
CA VAL A 826 24.67 -31.62 -6.23
C VAL A 826 24.67 -32.30 -7.59
N GLY A 827 23.60 -32.16 -8.33
CA GLY A 827 23.48 -32.68 -9.71
C GLY A 827 24.28 -31.84 -10.71
N PRO A 828 24.43 -32.33 -11.94
CA PRO A 828 25.15 -31.64 -13.00
C PRO A 828 24.57 -30.25 -13.29
N MET A 829 25.41 -29.28 -13.62
CA MET A 829 24.98 -27.93 -14.02
C MET A 829 25.73 -27.50 -15.27
N THR A 830 25.00 -27.24 -16.35
CA THR A 830 25.53 -26.76 -17.64
C THR A 830 25.08 -25.33 -17.84
N VAL A 831 26.02 -24.42 -18.10
CA VAL A 831 25.74 -23.00 -18.38
C VAL A 831 26.01 -22.72 -19.86
N TYR A 832 25.00 -22.25 -20.56
CA TYR A 832 25.11 -21.68 -21.89
C TYR A 832 25.08 -20.15 -21.73
N PHE A 833 26.20 -19.50 -22.01
CA PHE A 833 26.31 -18.04 -21.89
C PHE A 833 26.51 -17.39 -23.25
N GLY A 834 25.75 -16.35 -23.55
CA GLY A 834 25.85 -15.60 -24.80
C GLY A 834 26.12 -14.14 -24.57
N CYS A 835 27.11 -13.58 -25.27
CA CYS A 835 27.35 -12.13 -25.33
C CYS A 835 27.97 -11.73 -26.69
N ARG A 836 28.34 -10.44 -26.85
CA ARG A 836 28.92 -9.96 -28.10
C ARG A 836 30.40 -10.33 -28.23
N TYR A 837 31.21 -10.04 -27.20
CA TYR A 837 32.64 -10.19 -27.22
C TYR A 837 33.16 -10.86 -25.93
N ALA A 838 33.97 -11.86 -26.03
CA ALA A 838 34.61 -12.52 -24.88
C ALA A 838 35.41 -11.54 -24.01
N ALA A 839 36.14 -10.60 -24.63
CA ALA A 839 37.03 -9.67 -23.94
C ALA A 839 36.31 -8.45 -23.33
N LYS A 840 35.04 -8.16 -23.69
CA LYS A 840 34.34 -6.91 -23.30
C LYS A 840 33.13 -7.14 -22.41
N ASP A 841 32.33 -8.16 -22.68
CA ASP A 841 31.02 -8.36 -22.02
C ASP A 841 30.78 -9.83 -21.59
N PHE A 842 31.84 -10.60 -21.41
CA PHE A 842 31.72 -11.86 -20.67
C PHE A 842 31.65 -11.58 -19.16
N LEU A 843 30.41 -11.42 -18.68
CA LEU A 843 30.12 -11.04 -17.31
C LEU A 843 30.55 -12.14 -16.34
N TYR A 844 31.19 -11.78 -15.22
CA TYR A 844 31.69 -12.70 -14.18
C TYR A 844 32.59 -13.82 -14.69
N ALA A 845 33.37 -13.59 -15.77
CA ALA A 845 34.19 -14.60 -16.39
C ALA A 845 35.11 -15.36 -15.40
N ASP A 846 35.74 -14.62 -14.49
CA ASP A 846 36.65 -15.22 -13.50
C ASP A 846 35.90 -16.11 -12.50
N GLU A 847 34.71 -15.70 -12.06
CA GLU A 847 33.84 -16.51 -11.18
C GLU A 847 33.41 -17.79 -11.91
N MET A 848 32.93 -17.69 -13.15
CA MET A 848 32.49 -18.84 -13.95
C MET A 848 33.60 -19.86 -14.16
N ASN A 849 34.78 -19.38 -14.51
CA ASN A 849 35.94 -20.24 -14.69
C ASN A 849 36.40 -20.88 -13.37
N ALA A 850 36.33 -20.18 -12.25
CA ALA A 850 36.60 -20.73 -10.94
C ALA A 850 35.62 -21.85 -10.57
N TYR A 851 34.31 -21.63 -10.76
CA TYR A 851 33.29 -22.64 -10.50
C TYR A 851 33.42 -23.88 -11.42
N LEU A 852 33.87 -23.71 -12.66
CA LEU A 852 34.17 -24.82 -13.54
C LEU A 852 35.33 -25.63 -13.01
N LYS A 853 36.41 -24.98 -12.57
CA LYS A 853 37.58 -25.65 -11.97
C LYS A 853 37.25 -26.37 -10.66
N GLU A 854 36.42 -25.79 -9.84
CA GLU A 854 35.94 -26.41 -8.60
C GLU A 854 34.95 -27.57 -8.88
N GLY A 855 34.48 -27.74 -10.13
CA GLY A 855 33.47 -28.70 -10.52
C GLY A 855 32.08 -28.40 -9.98
N VAL A 856 31.81 -27.17 -9.61
CA VAL A 856 30.44 -26.65 -9.32
C VAL A 856 29.66 -26.63 -10.62
N LEU A 857 30.23 -26.08 -11.67
CA LEU A 857 29.77 -26.25 -13.04
C LEU A 857 30.30 -27.52 -13.63
N THR A 858 29.45 -28.28 -14.32
CA THR A 858 29.84 -29.43 -15.08
C THR A 858 30.38 -29.00 -16.46
N GLU A 859 29.72 -28.01 -17.06
CA GLU A 859 30.07 -27.45 -18.36
C GLU A 859 29.79 -25.97 -18.41
N LEU A 860 30.65 -25.24 -19.14
CA LEU A 860 30.44 -23.84 -19.46
C LEU A 860 30.61 -23.66 -20.97
N LYS A 861 29.54 -23.43 -21.68
CA LYS A 861 29.46 -23.28 -23.14
C LYS A 861 29.16 -21.81 -23.46
N CYS A 862 30.11 -21.14 -24.12
CA CYS A 862 30.07 -19.73 -24.39
C CYS A 862 29.92 -19.43 -25.88
N ALA A 863 28.99 -18.58 -26.21
CA ALA A 863 28.74 -18.09 -27.57
C ALA A 863 29.02 -16.58 -27.66
N PHE A 864 30.06 -16.23 -28.46
CA PHE A 864 30.49 -14.85 -28.66
C PHE A 864 30.09 -14.40 -30.07
N SER A 865 29.02 -13.60 -30.19
CA SER A 865 28.38 -13.37 -31.48
C SER A 865 29.11 -12.39 -32.41
N ARG A 866 30.17 -11.71 -31.96
CA ARG A 866 30.94 -10.71 -32.72
C ARG A 866 32.45 -10.91 -32.65
N ASP A 867 32.93 -11.99 -32.05
CA ASP A 867 34.38 -12.31 -32.02
C ASP A 867 34.89 -12.85 -33.36
N THR A 868 33.99 -13.38 -34.18
CA THR A 868 34.29 -13.90 -35.50
C THR A 868 33.35 -13.31 -36.56
N GLU A 869 33.74 -13.43 -37.86
CA GLU A 869 32.86 -13.00 -38.96
C GLU A 869 31.53 -13.75 -39.01
N LYS A 870 31.54 -15.06 -38.69
CA LYS A 870 30.36 -15.89 -38.57
C LYS A 870 29.77 -15.73 -37.18
N LYS A 871 28.59 -15.18 -37.08
CA LYS A 871 27.88 -15.00 -35.82
C LYS A 871 27.65 -16.35 -35.13
N HIS A 872 28.03 -16.43 -33.84
CA HIS A 872 27.85 -17.60 -33.01
C HIS A 872 26.93 -17.29 -31.82
N TYR A 873 25.85 -18.06 -31.66
CA TYR A 873 24.83 -17.86 -30.66
C TYR A 873 24.61 -19.10 -29.79
N ILE A 874 23.89 -18.96 -28.68
CA ILE A 874 23.63 -20.05 -27.72
C ILE A 874 22.97 -21.26 -28.39
N GLN A 875 22.02 -21.08 -29.32
CA GLN A 875 21.40 -22.19 -30.03
C GLN A 875 22.41 -23.04 -30.80
N HIS A 876 23.51 -22.46 -31.29
CA HIS A 876 24.57 -23.23 -31.96
C HIS A 876 25.30 -24.14 -30.96
N GLU A 877 25.52 -23.71 -29.72
CA GLU A 877 26.08 -24.54 -28.66
C GLU A 877 25.19 -25.72 -28.28
N ILE A 878 23.84 -25.53 -28.33
CA ILE A 878 22.88 -26.63 -28.14
C ILE A 878 22.98 -27.63 -29.30
N TYR A 879 23.06 -27.12 -30.55
CA TYR A 879 23.25 -27.98 -31.73
C TYR A 879 24.62 -28.69 -31.80
N ASN A 880 25.67 -28.12 -31.23
CA ASN A 880 26.99 -28.70 -31.24
C ASN A 880 27.10 -29.94 -30.34
N ASP A 881 26.24 -30.10 -29.33
CA ASP A 881 26.25 -31.24 -28.43
C ASP A 881 24.84 -31.69 -28.06
N PRO A 882 24.08 -32.17 -29.04
CA PRO A 882 22.66 -32.52 -28.86
C PRO A 882 22.47 -33.73 -27.96
N ASP A 883 23.43 -34.69 -27.98
CA ASP A 883 23.35 -35.91 -27.19
C ASP A 883 23.43 -35.62 -25.69
N THR A 884 24.38 -34.78 -25.25
CA THR A 884 24.53 -34.39 -23.86
C THR A 884 23.33 -33.55 -23.40
N PHE A 885 22.87 -32.66 -24.26
CA PHE A 885 21.68 -31.86 -23.96
C PHE A 885 20.46 -32.74 -23.73
N PHE A 886 20.17 -33.65 -24.68
CA PHE A 886 19.04 -34.56 -24.60
C PHE A 886 19.13 -35.47 -23.38
N LYS A 887 20.30 -36.07 -23.14
CA LYS A 887 20.54 -36.91 -21.98
C LYS A 887 20.20 -36.17 -20.68
N ARG A 888 20.78 -34.99 -20.48
CA ARG A 888 20.58 -34.24 -19.23
C ARG A 888 19.15 -33.71 -19.07
N PHE A 889 18.55 -33.18 -20.13
CA PHE A 889 17.24 -32.55 -20.08
C PHE A 889 16.12 -33.59 -20.04
N ILE A 890 16.21 -34.66 -20.82
CA ILE A 890 15.14 -35.65 -20.97
C ILE A 890 15.40 -36.89 -20.13
N THR A 891 16.55 -37.61 -20.37
CA THR A 891 16.83 -38.91 -19.77
C THR A 891 17.08 -38.80 -18.25
N GLU A 892 17.79 -37.77 -17.82
CA GLU A 892 18.12 -37.50 -16.41
C GLU A 892 17.10 -36.56 -15.74
N GLU A 893 15.98 -36.31 -16.38
CA GLU A 893 14.87 -35.46 -15.89
C GLU A 893 15.31 -34.06 -15.44
N GLY A 894 16.25 -33.44 -16.18
CA GLY A 894 16.76 -32.12 -15.88
C GLY A 894 15.76 -30.99 -16.10
N TYR A 895 16.16 -29.81 -15.66
CA TYR A 895 15.41 -28.56 -15.78
C TYR A 895 16.17 -27.57 -16.65
N PHE A 896 15.47 -26.97 -17.60
CA PHE A 896 16.02 -25.94 -18.48
C PHE A 896 15.48 -24.57 -18.14
N TYR A 897 16.36 -23.56 -18.07
CA TYR A 897 16.02 -22.18 -17.78
C TYR A 897 16.65 -21.27 -18.81
N LEU A 898 15.84 -20.37 -19.37
CA LEU A 898 16.27 -19.33 -20.31
C LEU A 898 16.01 -17.95 -19.70
N CYS A 899 17.03 -17.06 -19.78
CA CYS A 899 16.88 -15.68 -19.34
C CYS A 899 17.58 -14.71 -20.31
N GLY A 900 16.83 -13.66 -20.76
CA GLY A 900 17.37 -12.63 -21.65
C GLY A 900 16.32 -11.87 -22.44
N SER A 901 16.71 -11.31 -23.61
CA SER A 901 15.85 -10.47 -24.43
C SER A 901 14.60 -11.20 -24.95
N ALA A 902 13.44 -10.57 -24.82
CA ALA A 902 12.12 -11.14 -25.18
C ALA A 902 11.89 -11.33 -26.68
N LYS A 903 12.63 -10.69 -27.57
CA LYS A 903 12.32 -10.65 -29.00
C LYS A 903 12.49 -12.01 -29.69
N GLN A 904 13.60 -12.21 -30.38
CA GLN A 904 13.84 -13.40 -31.24
C GLN A 904 14.37 -14.61 -30.44
N VAL A 905 15.02 -14.36 -29.33
CA VAL A 905 15.82 -15.37 -28.62
C VAL A 905 15.00 -16.52 -28.03
N PRO A 906 13.87 -16.30 -27.35
CA PRO A 906 13.06 -17.40 -26.85
C PRO A 906 12.60 -18.36 -27.97
N MET A 907 12.24 -17.82 -29.13
CA MET A 907 11.82 -18.60 -30.30
C MET A 907 12.97 -19.42 -30.88
N ASP A 908 14.17 -18.81 -31.03
CA ASP A 908 15.33 -19.51 -31.57
C ASP A 908 15.81 -20.63 -30.65
N ILE A 909 15.79 -20.40 -29.34
CA ILE A 909 16.15 -21.44 -28.34
C ILE A 909 15.05 -22.52 -28.30
N ARG A 910 13.76 -22.16 -28.29
CA ARG A 910 12.67 -23.13 -28.38
C ARG A 910 12.86 -24.04 -29.59
N ARG A 911 13.11 -23.45 -30.77
CA ARG A 911 13.34 -24.21 -32.01
C ARG A 911 14.55 -25.14 -31.91
N ALA A 912 15.64 -24.67 -31.28
CA ALA A 912 16.84 -25.51 -31.08
C ALA A 912 16.54 -26.72 -30.17
N VAL A 913 15.86 -26.48 -29.06
CA VAL A 913 15.46 -27.55 -28.13
C VAL A 913 14.50 -28.53 -28.82
N THR A 914 13.45 -28.03 -29.52
CA THR A 914 12.53 -28.91 -30.29
C THR A 914 13.26 -29.74 -31.31
N THR A 915 14.25 -29.17 -32.03
CA THR A 915 15.07 -29.91 -32.99
C THR A 915 15.85 -31.04 -32.33
N VAL A 916 16.48 -30.75 -31.18
CA VAL A 916 17.23 -31.81 -30.42
C VAL A 916 16.28 -32.89 -29.93
N LEU A 917 15.07 -32.53 -29.45
CA LEU A 917 14.08 -33.52 -29.04
C LEU A 917 13.61 -34.39 -30.22
N SER A 918 13.43 -33.81 -31.40
CA SER A 918 13.05 -34.53 -32.63
C SER A 918 14.18 -35.50 -33.03
N MET A 919 15.41 -35.03 -33.17
CA MET A 919 16.53 -35.79 -33.65
C MET A 919 16.92 -36.94 -32.69
N ASN A 920 17.06 -36.66 -31.41
CA ASN A 920 17.52 -37.61 -30.39
C ASN A 920 16.39 -38.45 -29.79
N GLY A 921 15.14 -37.99 -29.86
CA GLY A 921 13.94 -38.69 -29.38
C GLY A 921 13.26 -39.53 -30.45
N GLY A 922 13.66 -39.40 -31.72
CA GLY A 922 13.02 -40.11 -32.84
C GLY A 922 11.59 -39.65 -33.11
N LEU A 923 11.28 -38.37 -32.80
CA LEU A 923 9.96 -37.74 -32.96
C LEU A 923 9.89 -36.89 -34.24
N SER A 924 8.71 -36.71 -34.79
CA SER A 924 8.51 -35.61 -35.77
C SER A 924 8.71 -34.26 -35.09
N PHE A 925 8.88 -33.18 -35.86
CA PHE A 925 9.07 -31.85 -35.26
C PHE A 925 7.84 -31.40 -34.47
N GLU A 926 6.64 -31.69 -34.94
CA GLU A 926 5.34 -31.41 -34.30
C GLU A 926 5.22 -32.18 -32.97
N GLU A 927 5.49 -33.49 -32.95
CA GLU A 927 5.47 -34.29 -31.72
C GLU A 927 6.54 -33.83 -30.71
N ALA A 928 7.70 -33.38 -31.18
CA ALA A 928 8.75 -32.80 -30.32
C ALA A 928 8.32 -31.45 -29.71
N ASP A 929 7.62 -30.62 -30.46
CA ASP A 929 7.10 -29.33 -29.93
C ASP A 929 5.94 -29.54 -28.95
N GLU A 930 5.04 -30.50 -29.21
CA GLU A 930 4.03 -30.93 -28.22
C GLU A 930 4.68 -31.48 -26.96
N ARG A 931 5.73 -32.30 -27.08
CA ARG A 931 6.48 -32.80 -25.95
C ARG A 931 7.13 -31.66 -25.15
N LEU A 932 7.73 -30.69 -25.83
CA LEU A 932 8.30 -29.49 -25.17
C LEU A 932 7.21 -28.68 -24.46
N THR A 933 6.04 -28.53 -25.07
CA THR A 933 4.89 -27.87 -24.43
C THR A 933 4.47 -28.60 -23.15
N GLN A 934 4.47 -29.94 -23.14
CA GLN A 934 4.22 -30.70 -21.92
C GLN A 934 5.30 -30.45 -20.84
N LEU A 935 6.58 -30.34 -21.23
CA LEU A 935 7.67 -30.01 -20.29
C LEU A 935 7.53 -28.58 -19.72
N ILE A 936 7.03 -27.62 -20.49
CA ILE A 936 6.68 -26.28 -20.01
C ILE A 936 5.58 -26.40 -18.95
N LEU A 937 4.50 -27.12 -19.21
CA LEU A 937 3.40 -27.33 -18.27
C LEU A 937 3.83 -28.07 -16.98
N GLN A 938 4.86 -28.91 -17.07
CA GLN A 938 5.47 -29.59 -15.92
C GLN A 938 6.46 -28.69 -15.16
N GLY A 939 6.72 -27.47 -15.60
CA GLY A 939 7.67 -26.54 -14.99
C GLY A 939 9.13 -26.93 -15.23
N ARG A 940 9.44 -27.78 -16.21
CA ARG A 940 10.80 -28.24 -16.52
C ARG A 940 11.49 -27.40 -17.60
N TYR A 941 10.75 -26.59 -18.35
CA TYR A 941 11.29 -25.61 -19.29
C TYR A 941 10.74 -24.23 -18.91
N ASN A 942 11.60 -23.35 -18.42
CA ASN A 942 11.25 -22.06 -17.85
C ASN A 942 11.90 -20.93 -18.65
N VAL A 943 11.15 -19.87 -18.93
CA VAL A 943 11.63 -18.70 -19.68
C VAL A 943 11.31 -17.43 -18.92
N GLU A 944 12.33 -16.61 -18.67
CA GLU A 944 12.19 -15.24 -18.18
C GLU A 944 12.81 -14.31 -19.23
N ALA A 945 11.99 -13.47 -19.86
CA ALA A 945 12.45 -12.60 -20.94
C ALA A 945 11.91 -11.18 -20.76
N TRP A 946 12.71 -10.17 -21.14
CA TRP A 946 12.39 -8.72 -21.00
C TRP A 946 12.78 -7.89 -22.23
#